data_f87380b4487270bd181d1ec23004238f
#
_entry.id   f87380b4487270bd181d1ec23004238f
#
_cell.length_a   1.000
_cell.length_b   1.000
_cell.length_c   1.000
_cell.angle_alpha   90.00
_cell.angle_beta   90.00
_cell.angle_gamma   90.00
#
_symmetry.space_group_name_H-M   'P 1'
#
loop_
_entity.id
_entity.type
_entity.pdbx_description
1 polymer ?
#
loop_
_entity_poly.entity_id
_entity_poly.type
_entity_poly.pdbx_seq_one_letter_code
_entity_poly.pdbx_strand_id
1 'polypeptide(L)'
;MPLAPGTLLGSYEIVAPLGAGGMGEVHRAHDTRLERDVAIKVLPDELSASVERLARFEREARIVARLNHPNVVTLYSIEEVDGTRFLTMELVEGRSLADLISPTGLPIAQVLDIVTPIADALAAAHSKGIVHRDLKPANVMVTPEGRVKVLDFGLAKVARPDPDPQPARTATITSPLSAAGEVLGTVPYMAPEQIFAEAVDARTDLFSLGILFFELIAGQRPFVGKTFWETTAAIMRDDPPSLEGLRSDVPVDVERTIKRCLEKQPRERFQSALELANELRALRRTLERGTIPATTGARESVASIAVLPFANRSASADDEYFSDGLADELIGLLARIDGLRVSARASSFHFRGQNVPLAEIGRALNVATVLDGSVRRAGNRVRISVQLVKISDGYHLWSETYDRTLDDIFAVQDDIARSVVKELRTTLLGEAADSVASDRAKQEVHRAAKGRSSDPEAYRLYLLARHFMDQLSRDGTAKAIGYLKQAVDRDPGFALAWTELSVAYVRRVGWGLVTDDEGYTVARDAVDRALALEPDLADAHAQIAWIRMFYDWNWRGAEASLGRALELAPGSSSVIRLSGVLAGILDRPDDAIGMFRRALDQDPLSAAAYHSLGLALHVLDDFPAAEEAFRKALDLAPQRIGTHAHLALTILARGRHEEALAEATREAEDGYRLWALAIVHRVRGDDAASDAALQRLIDAHADLWALQVAEVHAAREEVDEAFEWLDRAYGKRDTGLARVRTIARLRALHGDVRWRDLLRKMGFEEVVGRLR
;
A
#
# COMPACT_ATOMS: atom_id res chain seq x y z
N MET A 1 16.62 -33.62 37.78
CA MET A 1 15.43 -34.26 38.38
C MET A 1 14.26 -33.31 38.22
N PRO A 2 13.05 -33.77 37.86
CA PRO A 2 11.90 -32.87 37.83
C PRO A 2 11.68 -32.20 39.18
N LEU A 3 11.44 -30.89 39.16
CA LEU A 3 11.19 -30.12 40.38
C LEU A 3 9.82 -30.50 40.96
N ALA A 4 9.83 -31.00 42.21
CA ALA A 4 8.59 -31.41 42.88
C ALA A 4 7.84 -30.14 43.43
N PRO A 5 6.50 -30.17 43.50
CA PRO A 5 5.74 -29.15 44.21
C PRO A 5 6.25 -28.92 45.62
N GLY A 6 6.37 -27.67 46.07
CA GLY A 6 6.98 -27.23 47.32
C GLY A 6 8.50 -27.02 47.28
N THR A 7 9.17 -27.29 46.13
CA THR A 7 10.60 -27.00 45.99
C THR A 7 10.80 -25.47 45.89
N LEU A 8 11.77 -24.93 46.67
CA LEU A 8 12.15 -23.52 46.58
C LEU A 8 13.32 -23.32 45.63
N LEU A 9 13.14 -22.47 44.66
CA LEU A 9 14.20 -21.91 43.79
C LEU A 9 14.37 -20.43 44.13
N GLY A 10 15.26 -20.13 45.06
CA GLY A 10 15.44 -18.78 45.57
C GLY A 10 14.15 -18.25 46.21
N SER A 11 13.52 -17.24 45.62
CA SER A 11 12.26 -16.65 46.08
C SER A 11 11.01 -17.29 45.48
N TYR A 12 11.15 -18.31 44.68
CA TYR A 12 10.04 -18.95 43.95
C TYR A 12 9.73 -20.33 44.50
N GLU A 13 8.52 -20.54 44.94
CA GLU A 13 8.00 -21.84 45.39
C GLU A 13 7.30 -22.55 44.19
N ILE A 14 7.76 -23.71 43.82
CA ILE A 14 7.14 -24.52 42.75
C ILE A 14 5.76 -25.01 43.18
N VAL A 15 4.72 -24.67 42.41
CA VAL A 15 3.33 -25.04 42.72
C VAL A 15 2.92 -26.28 41.95
N ALA A 16 3.16 -26.30 40.64
CA ALA A 16 2.77 -27.41 39.75
C ALA A 16 3.55 -27.39 38.43
N PRO A 17 3.76 -28.55 37.78
CA PRO A 17 4.24 -28.57 36.41
C PRO A 17 3.18 -28.06 35.46
N LEU A 18 3.59 -27.26 34.44
CA LEU A 18 2.74 -26.77 33.37
C LEU A 18 3.02 -27.51 32.05
N GLY A 19 4.24 -27.99 31.85
CA GLY A 19 4.62 -28.73 30.64
C GLY A 19 6.11 -29.08 30.63
N ALA A 20 6.48 -30.05 29.81
CA ALA A 20 7.86 -30.43 29.55
C ALA A 20 8.06 -30.56 28.04
N GLY A 21 9.22 -30.14 27.54
CA GLY A 21 9.56 -30.21 26.11
C GLY A 21 11.05 -30.15 25.86
N GLY A 22 11.48 -30.20 24.61
CA GLY A 22 12.88 -30.26 24.21
C GLY A 22 13.73 -29.02 24.63
N MET A 23 13.12 -27.99 25.24
CA MET A 23 13.78 -26.75 25.72
C MET A 23 13.69 -26.59 27.24
N GLY A 24 13.34 -27.64 27.98
CA GLY A 24 13.24 -27.65 29.43
C GLY A 24 11.82 -27.89 29.95
N GLU A 25 11.71 -27.82 31.27
CA GLU A 25 10.46 -28.01 32.00
C GLU A 25 9.89 -26.64 32.38
N VAL A 26 8.56 -26.48 32.25
CA VAL A 26 7.86 -25.25 32.65
C VAL A 26 7.00 -25.57 33.85
N HIS A 27 7.11 -24.75 34.90
CA HIS A 27 6.39 -24.90 36.16
C HIS A 27 5.62 -23.62 36.51
N ARG A 28 4.44 -23.75 37.11
CA ARG A 28 3.80 -22.69 37.86
C ARG A 28 4.56 -22.53 39.21
N ALA A 29 4.94 -21.32 39.53
CA ALA A 29 5.59 -21.03 40.81
C ALA A 29 5.01 -19.77 41.46
N HIS A 30 5.08 -19.69 42.78
CA HIS A 30 4.69 -18.51 43.52
C HIS A 30 5.91 -17.68 43.89
N ASP A 31 5.95 -16.43 43.41
CA ASP A 31 6.97 -15.44 43.81
C ASP A 31 6.66 -14.92 45.21
N THR A 32 7.38 -15.42 46.22
CA THR A 32 7.16 -15.07 47.62
C THR A 32 7.52 -13.64 48.01
N ARG A 33 8.25 -12.91 47.13
CA ARG A 33 8.58 -11.49 47.34
C ARG A 33 7.53 -10.54 46.81
N LEU A 34 6.93 -10.90 45.66
CA LEU A 34 5.96 -10.04 44.99
C LEU A 34 4.52 -10.58 45.17
N GLU A 35 4.35 -11.66 45.94
CA GLU A 35 3.06 -12.30 46.24
C GLU A 35 2.21 -12.55 44.96
N ARG A 36 2.82 -13.10 43.93
CA ARG A 36 2.17 -13.38 42.66
C ARG A 36 2.62 -14.71 42.09
N ASP A 37 1.77 -15.31 41.23
CA ASP A 37 2.13 -16.50 40.48
C ASP A 37 2.86 -16.12 39.18
N VAL A 38 3.86 -16.92 38.84
CA VAL A 38 4.68 -16.78 37.62
C VAL A 38 4.87 -18.14 36.94
N ALA A 39 5.24 -18.14 35.67
CA ALA A 39 5.75 -19.33 35.01
C ALA A 39 7.30 -19.33 35.10
N ILE A 40 7.84 -20.49 35.47
CA ILE A 40 9.29 -20.71 35.52
C ILE A 40 9.65 -21.76 34.46
N LYS A 41 10.56 -21.42 33.54
CA LYS A 41 11.12 -22.36 32.56
C LYS A 41 12.54 -22.70 32.96
N VAL A 42 12.74 -23.95 33.36
CA VAL A 42 14.06 -24.49 33.75
C VAL A 42 14.83 -24.87 32.48
N LEU A 43 16.07 -24.39 32.38
CA LEU A 43 16.91 -24.64 31.21
C LEU A 43 17.58 -26.00 31.31
N PRO A 44 17.71 -26.76 30.18
CA PRO A 44 18.42 -28.04 30.17
C PRO A 44 19.89 -27.90 30.57
N ASP A 45 20.45 -28.87 31.29
CA ASP A 45 21.85 -28.92 31.72
C ASP A 45 22.83 -28.83 30.54
N GLU A 46 22.46 -29.34 29.38
CA GLU A 46 23.24 -29.28 28.13
C GLU A 46 23.48 -27.88 27.60
N LEU A 47 22.59 -26.94 27.91
CA LEU A 47 22.74 -25.52 27.57
C LEU A 47 23.74 -24.83 28.50
N SER A 48 23.78 -25.29 29.75
CA SER A 48 24.70 -24.81 30.80
C SER A 48 26.12 -25.31 30.60
N ALA A 49 26.31 -26.38 29.84
CA ALA A 49 27.62 -27.01 29.60
C ALA A 49 28.54 -26.21 28.65
N SER A 50 28.04 -25.21 27.90
CA SER A 50 28.81 -24.37 26.99
C SER A 50 28.69 -22.89 27.33
N VAL A 51 29.78 -22.26 27.74
CA VAL A 51 29.88 -20.84 28.08
C VAL A 51 29.42 -19.94 26.90
N GLU A 52 29.78 -20.31 25.67
CA GLU A 52 29.42 -19.54 24.47
C GLU A 52 27.93 -19.62 24.17
N ARG A 53 27.32 -20.81 24.29
CA ARG A 53 25.88 -21.00 24.08
C ARG A 53 25.07 -20.24 25.12
N LEU A 54 25.52 -20.32 26.34
CA LEU A 54 24.87 -19.61 27.44
C LEU A 54 24.92 -18.10 27.26
N ALA A 55 26.08 -17.54 26.93
CA ALA A 55 26.24 -16.11 26.69
C ALA A 55 25.38 -15.62 25.48
N ARG A 56 25.21 -16.46 24.47
CA ARG A 56 24.33 -16.19 23.33
C ARG A 56 22.86 -16.22 23.77
N PHE A 57 22.46 -17.24 24.52
CA PHE A 57 21.11 -17.37 25.08
C PHE A 57 20.74 -16.16 25.95
N GLU A 58 21.59 -15.78 26.91
CA GLU A 58 21.36 -14.62 27.78
C GLU A 58 21.24 -13.32 26.98
N ARG A 59 22.04 -13.16 25.91
CA ARG A 59 21.94 -11.98 25.03
C ARG A 59 20.60 -11.94 24.29
N GLU A 60 20.15 -13.06 23.74
CA GLU A 60 18.86 -13.15 23.05
C GLU A 60 17.69 -12.95 24.01
N ALA A 61 17.74 -13.57 25.19
CA ALA A 61 16.71 -13.39 26.21
C ALA A 61 16.65 -11.93 26.72
N ARG A 62 17.78 -11.21 26.83
CA ARG A 62 17.78 -9.76 27.16
C ARG A 62 17.14 -8.91 26.06
N ILE A 63 17.24 -9.33 24.78
CA ILE A 63 16.59 -8.64 23.67
C ILE A 63 15.07 -8.89 23.73
N VAL A 64 14.65 -10.13 23.96
CA VAL A 64 13.23 -10.50 24.14
C VAL A 64 12.60 -9.80 25.35
N ALA A 65 13.33 -9.67 26.47
CA ALA A 65 12.86 -8.98 27.68
C ALA A 65 12.54 -7.49 27.46
N ARG A 66 13.06 -6.87 26.39
CA ARG A 66 12.71 -5.49 25.99
C ARG A 66 11.44 -5.42 25.16
N LEU A 67 10.86 -6.56 24.78
CA LEU A 67 9.64 -6.62 24.02
C LEU A 67 8.44 -6.50 24.96
N ASN A 68 7.78 -5.35 24.94
CA ASN A 68 6.55 -5.11 25.69
C ASN A 68 5.40 -4.98 24.69
N HIS A 69 4.55 -6.00 24.62
CA HIS A 69 3.40 -6.02 23.71
C HIS A 69 2.26 -6.84 24.33
N PRO A 70 0.99 -6.44 24.25
CA PRO A 70 -0.13 -7.13 24.88
C PRO A 70 -0.27 -8.59 24.46
N ASN A 71 0.16 -8.95 23.25
CA ASN A 71 0.07 -10.29 22.68
C ASN A 71 1.39 -11.09 22.76
N VAL A 72 2.38 -10.63 23.53
CA VAL A 72 3.62 -11.36 23.80
C VAL A 72 3.73 -11.63 25.29
N VAL A 73 4.18 -12.83 25.65
CA VAL A 73 4.46 -13.16 27.06
C VAL A 73 5.65 -12.35 27.56
N THR A 74 5.46 -11.69 28.69
CA THR A 74 6.50 -10.86 29.31
C THR A 74 7.53 -11.72 30.00
N LEU A 75 8.80 -11.60 29.62
CA LEU A 75 9.93 -12.20 30.33
C LEU A 75 10.34 -11.27 31.47
N TYR A 76 10.36 -11.77 32.70
CA TYR A 76 10.67 -10.98 33.91
C TYR A 76 12.16 -11.01 34.25
N SER A 77 12.75 -12.22 34.38
CA SER A 77 14.16 -12.35 34.77
C SER A 77 14.81 -13.65 34.22
N ILE A 78 16.12 -13.66 34.25
CA ILE A 78 16.96 -14.84 34.07
C ILE A 78 17.72 -15.00 35.37
N GLU A 79 17.60 -16.15 36.04
CA GLU A 79 18.16 -16.40 37.36
C GLU A 79 18.93 -17.72 37.41
N GLU A 80 19.84 -17.83 38.37
CA GLU A 80 20.57 -19.05 38.71
C GLU A 80 20.53 -19.25 40.23
N VAL A 81 20.04 -20.40 40.65
CA VAL A 81 19.98 -20.80 42.06
C VAL A 81 20.48 -22.25 42.15
N ASP A 82 21.46 -22.47 43.03
CA ASP A 82 22.08 -23.79 43.29
C ASP A 82 22.48 -24.53 41.98
N GLY A 83 23.00 -23.79 41.01
CA GLY A 83 23.42 -24.33 39.70
C GLY A 83 22.28 -24.59 38.73
N THR A 84 21.03 -24.41 39.15
CA THR A 84 19.85 -24.51 38.27
C THR A 84 19.54 -23.15 37.67
N ARG A 85 19.55 -23.07 36.33
CA ARG A 85 19.21 -21.86 35.57
C ARG A 85 17.79 -21.90 35.09
N PHE A 86 17.09 -20.78 35.22
CA PHE A 86 15.70 -20.67 34.80
C PHE A 86 15.33 -19.25 34.35
N LEU A 87 14.27 -19.18 33.57
CA LEU A 87 13.59 -17.95 33.18
C LEU A 87 12.33 -17.79 34.01
N THR A 88 12.05 -16.58 34.47
CA THR A 88 10.73 -16.24 35.03
C THR A 88 9.95 -15.39 34.05
N MET A 89 8.68 -15.70 33.87
CA MET A 89 7.83 -15.03 32.91
C MET A 89 6.37 -14.94 33.38
N GLU A 90 5.60 -14.15 32.68
CA GLU A 90 4.16 -14.01 32.86
C GLU A 90 3.47 -15.37 32.83
N LEU A 91 2.71 -15.70 33.86
CA LEU A 91 1.84 -16.86 33.86
C LEU A 91 0.57 -16.54 33.05
N VAL A 92 0.38 -17.23 31.93
CA VAL A 92 -0.81 -17.08 31.09
C VAL A 92 -1.82 -18.16 31.49
N GLU A 93 -2.93 -17.77 32.08
CA GLU A 93 -4.05 -18.65 32.34
C GLU A 93 -4.89 -18.78 31.06
N GLY A 94 -5.05 -20.00 30.55
CA GLY A 94 -5.73 -20.23 29.28
C GLY A 94 -5.47 -21.60 28.70
N ARG A 95 -5.81 -21.77 27.42
CA ARG A 95 -5.57 -23.01 26.66
C ARG A 95 -4.58 -22.76 25.56
N SER A 96 -3.75 -23.76 25.25
CA SER A 96 -2.90 -23.70 24.06
C SER A 96 -3.75 -23.75 22.79
N LEU A 97 -3.25 -23.16 21.72
CA LEU A 97 -3.93 -23.24 20.44
C LEU A 97 -4.01 -24.68 19.92
N ALA A 98 -3.03 -25.52 20.31
CA ALA A 98 -3.06 -26.95 20.03
C ALA A 98 -4.28 -27.67 20.62
N ASP A 99 -4.76 -27.24 21.79
CA ASP A 99 -5.94 -27.77 22.47
C ASP A 99 -7.27 -27.21 21.93
N LEU A 100 -7.20 -26.13 21.14
CA LEU A 100 -8.37 -25.46 20.56
C LEU A 100 -8.67 -25.90 19.14
N ILE A 101 -7.67 -26.41 18.41
CA ILE A 101 -7.84 -26.87 17.02
C ILE A 101 -8.74 -28.13 17.03
N SER A 102 -9.88 -28.01 16.38
CA SER A 102 -10.80 -29.13 16.18
C SER A 102 -10.64 -29.76 14.79
N PRO A 103 -10.98 -31.03 14.58
CA PRO A 103 -10.91 -31.65 13.26
C PRO A 103 -11.77 -30.98 12.17
N THR A 104 -12.76 -30.19 12.57
CA THR A 104 -13.65 -29.44 11.67
C THR A 104 -13.19 -27.99 11.47
N GLY A 105 -12.09 -27.57 12.10
CA GLY A 105 -11.61 -26.20 12.16
C GLY A 105 -12.47 -25.28 13.03
N LEU A 106 -12.08 -24.00 13.10
CA LEU A 106 -12.78 -22.94 13.84
C LEU A 106 -13.58 -22.05 12.88
N PRO A 107 -14.61 -21.34 13.37
CA PRO A 107 -15.29 -20.29 12.60
C PRO A 107 -14.30 -19.21 12.11
N ILE A 108 -14.46 -18.73 10.86
CA ILE A 108 -13.52 -17.78 10.25
C ILE A 108 -13.33 -16.51 11.09
N ALA A 109 -14.41 -15.97 11.66
CA ALA A 109 -14.35 -14.81 12.54
C ALA A 109 -13.43 -15.05 13.74
N GLN A 110 -13.58 -16.21 14.40
CA GLN A 110 -12.73 -16.60 15.53
C GLN A 110 -11.28 -16.84 15.13
N VAL A 111 -11.05 -17.41 13.94
CA VAL A 111 -9.70 -17.56 13.39
C VAL A 111 -9.03 -16.21 13.19
N LEU A 112 -9.72 -15.23 12.63
CA LEU A 112 -9.18 -13.88 12.46
C LEU A 112 -8.93 -13.16 13.80
N ASP A 113 -9.76 -13.42 14.82
CA ASP A 113 -9.54 -12.93 16.20
C ASP A 113 -8.28 -13.51 16.84
N ILE A 114 -7.81 -14.66 16.38
CA ILE A 114 -6.60 -15.33 16.85
C ILE A 114 -5.39 -14.92 16.01
N VAL A 115 -5.49 -14.99 14.69
CA VAL A 115 -4.34 -14.81 13.77
C VAL A 115 -3.89 -13.34 13.70
N THR A 116 -4.84 -12.39 13.79
CA THR A 116 -4.49 -10.94 13.76
C THR A 116 -3.61 -10.52 14.95
N PRO A 117 -3.94 -10.83 16.22
CA PRO A 117 -3.04 -10.55 17.34
C PRO A 117 -1.67 -11.26 17.26
N ILE A 118 -1.59 -12.45 16.65
CA ILE A 118 -0.31 -13.12 16.41
C ILE A 118 0.52 -12.31 15.42
N ALA A 119 -0.09 -11.87 14.30
CA ALA A 119 0.60 -11.02 13.32
C ALA A 119 1.08 -9.69 13.94
N ASP A 120 0.31 -9.09 14.84
CA ASP A 120 0.72 -7.88 15.59
C ASP A 120 1.91 -8.16 16.52
N ALA A 121 1.88 -9.28 17.23
CA ALA A 121 3.00 -9.70 18.09
C ALA A 121 4.28 -9.90 17.27
N LEU A 122 4.18 -10.57 16.12
CA LEU A 122 5.29 -10.75 15.20
C LEU A 122 5.79 -9.41 14.64
N ALA A 123 4.90 -8.49 14.24
CA ALA A 123 5.29 -7.17 13.75
C ALA A 123 6.08 -6.38 14.79
N ALA A 124 5.63 -6.40 16.06
CA ALA A 124 6.33 -5.75 17.16
C ALA A 124 7.71 -6.37 17.43
N ALA A 125 7.86 -7.70 17.32
CA ALA A 125 9.13 -8.38 17.48
C ALA A 125 10.08 -8.10 16.29
N HIS A 126 9.58 -8.20 15.07
CA HIS A 126 10.36 -7.98 13.84
C HIS A 126 10.89 -6.56 13.75
N SER A 127 10.13 -5.54 14.22
CA SER A 127 10.60 -4.15 14.27
C SER A 127 11.84 -3.96 15.16
N LYS A 128 12.09 -4.90 16.09
CA LYS A 128 13.28 -4.94 16.97
C LYS A 128 14.31 -5.96 16.51
N GLY A 129 14.17 -6.51 15.31
CA GLY A 129 15.08 -7.51 14.76
C GLY A 129 14.95 -8.92 15.39
N ILE A 130 13.85 -9.18 16.10
CA ILE A 130 13.59 -10.48 16.75
C ILE A 130 12.70 -11.32 15.83
N VAL A 131 13.18 -12.48 15.41
CA VAL A 131 12.45 -13.49 14.62
C VAL A 131 12.08 -14.65 15.54
N HIS A 132 10.83 -15.13 15.49
CA HIS A 132 10.34 -16.17 16.40
C HIS A 132 10.93 -17.55 16.10
N ARG A 133 10.95 -17.97 14.83
CA ARG A 133 11.59 -19.20 14.29
C ARG A 133 10.99 -20.53 14.71
N ASP A 134 10.06 -20.56 15.66
CA ASP A 134 9.39 -21.79 16.14
C ASP A 134 7.91 -21.51 16.41
N LEU A 135 7.25 -20.76 15.53
CA LEU A 135 5.81 -20.48 15.66
C LEU A 135 5.01 -21.75 15.34
N LYS A 136 4.22 -22.19 16.33
CA LYS A 136 3.36 -23.39 16.27
C LYS A 136 2.22 -23.27 17.27
N PRO A 137 1.15 -24.10 17.17
CA PRO A 137 0.00 -24.03 18.08
C PRO A 137 0.34 -24.11 19.55
N ALA A 138 1.32 -24.93 19.94
CA ALA A 138 1.76 -25.08 21.31
C ALA A 138 2.42 -23.81 21.90
N ASN A 139 2.92 -22.90 21.04
CA ASN A 139 3.56 -21.65 21.46
C ASN A 139 2.59 -20.45 21.41
N VAL A 140 1.28 -20.69 21.32
CA VAL A 140 0.25 -19.65 21.34
C VAL A 140 -0.81 -20.04 22.38
N MET A 141 -1.07 -19.14 23.33
CA MET A 141 -2.10 -19.30 24.36
C MET A 141 -3.28 -18.38 24.09
N VAL A 142 -4.49 -18.84 24.39
CA VAL A 142 -5.73 -18.05 24.38
C VAL A 142 -6.33 -18.06 25.76
N THR A 143 -6.49 -16.87 26.37
CA THR A 143 -7.09 -16.73 27.69
C THR A 143 -8.62 -16.93 27.65
N PRO A 144 -9.29 -17.13 28.79
CA PRO A 144 -10.75 -17.24 28.85
C PRO A 144 -11.48 -16.01 28.28
N GLU A 145 -10.86 -14.81 28.36
CA GLU A 145 -11.37 -13.56 27.81
C GLU A 145 -11.08 -13.42 26.30
N GLY A 146 -10.48 -14.42 25.66
CA GLY A 146 -10.14 -14.43 24.24
C GLY A 146 -8.87 -13.67 23.86
N ARG A 147 -8.03 -13.27 24.84
CA ARG A 147 -6.74 -12.63 24.54
C ARG A 147 -5.72 -13.66 24.08
N VAL A 148 -5.01 -13.33 23.02
CA VAL A 148 -3.94 -14.18 22.45
C VAL A 148 -2.60 -13.75 23.02
N LYS A 149 -1.77 -14.72 23.43
CA LYS A 149 -0.41 -14.52 23.90
C LYS A 149 0.54 -15.47 23.17
N VAL A 150 1.57 -14.94 22.53
CA VAL A 150 2.64 -15.70 21.88
C VAL A 150 3.77 -15.92 22.86
N LEU A 151 4.21 -17.18 22.95
CA LEU A 151 5.25 -17.65 23.86
C LEU A 151 6.58 -17.84 23.13
N ASP A 152 7.69 -17.91 23.87
CA ASP A 152 9.00 -18.45 23.45
C ASP A 152 9.64 -17.82 22.19
N PHE A 153 9.62 -16.49 22.06
CA PHE A 153 10.32 -15.78 20.99
C PHE A 153 11.82 -16.05 20.96
N GLY A 154 12.34 -16.51 19.83
CA GLY A 154 13.77 -16.51 19.48
C GLY A 154 14.68 -17.45 20.27
N LEU A 155 14.22 -18.04 21.36
CA LEU A 155 15.06 -18.84 22.29
C LEU A 155 15.43 -20.22 21.72
N ALA A 156 14.77 -20.67 20.63
CA ALA A 156 14.90 -22.01 20.06
C ALA A 156 16.24 -22.28 19.34
N LYS A 157 16.87 -21.25 18.77
CA LYS A 157 18.10 -21.45 17.96
C LYS A 157 19.36 -21.68 18.82
N VAL A 158 19.36 -21.17 20.04
CA VAL A 158 20.53 -21.24 20.92
C VAL A 158 20.72 -22.62 21.54
N ALA A 159 19.65 -23.40 21.59
CA ALA A 159 19.66 -24.76 22.14
C ALA A 159 20.22 -25.84 21.18
N ARG A 160 20.41 -25.53 19.89
CA ARG A 160 20.92 -26.48 18.89
C ARG A 160 22.41 -26.24 18.57
N PRO A 161 23.21 -27.30 18.34
CA PRO A 161 24.60 -27.15 17.90
C PRO A 161 24.66 -26.50 16.50
N ASP A 162 25.48 -25.44 16.33
CA ASP A 162 25.84 -24.94 14.99
C ASP A 162 26.62 -26.02 14.23
N PRO A 163 26.29 -26.31 12.96
CA PRO A 163 27.22 -27.08 12.10
C PRO A 163 28.48 -26.24 11.87
N ASP A 164 29.64 -26.86 12.14
CA ASP A 164 30.97 -26.29 11.98
C ASP A 164 31.15 -25.68 10.56
N PRO A 165 31.67 -24.44 10.42
CA PRO A 165 31.90 -23.83 9.11
C PRO A 165 33.20 -24.37 8.46
N GLN A 166 33.23 -25.62 7.99
CA GLN A 166 34.24 -26.11 7.06
C GLN A 166 33.62 -26.44 5.70
N PRO A 167 34.28 -26.13 4.57
CA PRO A 167 33.71 -26.32 3.24
C PRO A 167 33.57 -27.80 2.93
N ALA A 168 32.36 -28.34 3.02
CA ALA A 168 32.09 -29.75 2.74
C ALA A 168 32.06 -30.00 1.24
N ARG A 169 33.10 -30.68 0.76
CA ARG A 169 32.99 -31.62 -0.36
C ARG A 169 32.34 -32.89 0.19
N THR A 170 31.19 -33.28 -0.36
CA THR A 170 30.50 -34.56 -0.11
C THR A 170 30.07 -34.80 1.34
N ALA A 171 29.02 -34.13 1.80
CA ALA A 171 28.32 -34.53 3.03
C ALA A 171 27.11 -35.40 2.68
N THR A 172 27.26 -36.69 2.93
CA THR A 172 26.14 -37.59 3.20
C THR A 172 25.37 -37.00 4.38
N ILE A 173 24.07 -36.71 4.19
CA ILE A 173 23.17 -36.16 5.22
C ILE A 173 23.05 -37.19 6.33
N THR A 174 23.82 -37.05 7.40
CA THR A 174 23.63 -37.81 8.63
C THR A 174 22.60 -37.11 9.47
N SER A 175 21.41 -37.72 9.58
CA SER A 175 20.28 -37.37 10.42
C SER A 175 20.71 -37.01 11.85
N PRO A 176 20.12 -35.99 12.47
CA PRO A 176 20.00 -35.93 13.92
C PRO A 176 18.82 -36.80 14.35
N LEU A 177 18.95 -38.11 14.26
CA LEU A 177 18.15 -39.05 15.01
C LEU A 177 18.66 -39.02 16.45
N SER A 178 17.94 -38.42 17.36
CA SER A 178 18.13 -38.70 18.78
C SER A 178 17.86 -40.19 19.02
N ALA A 179 18.69 -40.84 19.86
CA ALA A 179 18.71 -42.26 20.11
C ALA A 179 17.46 -42.84 20.80
N ALA A 180 16.33 -42.21 20.68
CA ALA A 180 15.07 -42.61 21.31
C ALA A 180 13.84 -42.40 20.42
N GLY A 181 13.90 -42.58 19.13
CA GLY A 181 12.68 -42.79 18.30
C GLY A 181 11.55 -41.74 18.35
N GLU A 182 11.68 -40.63 19.05
CA GLU A 182 10.70 -39.55 19.12
C GLU A 182 10.93 -38.53 17.99
N VAL A 183 9.96 -38.45 17.09
CA VAL A 183 9.87 -37.43 16.02
C VAL A 183 9.73 -36.04 16.66
N LEU A 184 10.76 -35.20 16.55
CA LEU A 184 10.69 -33.83 17.05
C LEU A 184 9.53 -33.08 16.39
N GLY A 185 8.52 -32.66 17.20
CA GLY A 185 7.23 -32.11 16.81
C GLY A 185 7.19 -30.75 16.08
N THR A 186 8.31 -30.19 15.64
CA THR A 186 8.41 -28.81 15.08
C THR A 186 8.43 -28.76 13.55
N VAL A 187 8.83 -29.84 12.88
CA VAL A 187 9.02 -29.87 11.41
C VAL A 187 7.80 -29.43 10.61
N PRO A 188 6.57 -29.79 10.97
CA PRO A 188 5.39 -29.44 10.18
C PRO A 188 5.08 -27.96 10.05
N TYR A 189 5.76 -27.08 10.82
CA TYR A 189 5.58 -25.61 10.79
C TYR A 189 6.83 -24.88 10.28
N MET A 190 7.88 -25.60 9.87
CA MET A 190 9.10 -25.00 9.35
C MET A 190 8.88 -24.41 7.96
N ALA A 191 9.49 -23.28 7.71
CA ALA A 191 9.57 -22.72 6.38
C ALA A 191 10.64 -23.43 5.52
N PRO A 192 10.54 -23.40 4.17
CA PRO A 192 11.51 -24.01 3.27
C PRO A 192 12.96 -23.61 3.56
N GLU A 193 13.23 -22.32 3.80
CA GLU A 193 14.56 -21.81 4.12
C GLU A 193 15.14 -22.35 5.44
N GLN A 194 14.28 -22.71 6.40
CA GLN A 194 14.72 -23.37 7.64
C GLN A 194 15.14 -24.82 7.39
N ILE A 195 14.46 -25.51 6.48
CA ILE A 195 14.74 -26.87 6.09
C ILE A 195 16.07 -26.94 5.32
N PHE A 196 16.32 -25.95 4.44
CA PHE A 196 17.57 -25.86 3.69
C PHE A 196 18.75 -25.25 4.48
N ALA A 197 18.54 -24.86 5.73
CA ALA A 197 19.51 -24.11 6.53
C ALA A 197 20.03 -22.83 5.86
N GLU A 198 19.15 -22.17 5.08
CA GLU A 198 19.41 -20.88 4.45
C GLU A 198 19.23 -19.72 5.45
N ALA A 199 19.47 -18.50 5.00
CA ALA A 199 19.28 -17.31 5.83
C ALA A 199 17.81 -17.13 6.21
N VAL A 200 17.53 -17.07 7.52
CA VAL A 200 16.19 -16.95 8.12
C VAL A 200 15.95 -15.49 8.50
N ASP A 201 14.86 -14.92 8.01
CA ASP A 201 14.41 -13.57 8.34
C ASP A 201 12.95 -13.54 8.84
N ALA A 202 12.38 -12.33 8.98
CA ALA A 202 11.01 -12.11 9.44
C ALA A 202 9.94 -12.87 8.64
N ARG A 203 10.18 -13.12 7.34
CA ARG A 203 9.26 -13.80 6.43
C ARG A 203 9.14 -15.31 6.69
N THR A 204 10.07 -15.87 7.42
CA THR A 204 10.03 -17.25 7.91
C THR A 204 8.84 -17.45 8.88
N ASP A 205 8.65 -16.49 9.80
CA ASP A 205 7.52 -16.54 10.75
C ASP A 205 6.17 -16.39 10.03
N LEU A 206 6.13 -15.68 8.90
CA LEU A 206 4.91 -15.51 8.10
C LEU A 206 4.50 -16.80 7.41
N PHE A 207 5.45 -17.63 6.99
CA PHE A 207 5.16 -18.97 6.47
C PHE A 207 4.59 -19.88 7.57
N SER A 208 5.21 -19.90 8.74
CA SER A 208 4.73 -20.67 9.90
C SER A 208 3.33 -20.20 10.33
N LEU A 209 3.07 -18.89 10.31
CA LEU A 209 1.74 -18.32 10.57
C LEU A 209 0.74 -18.73 9.48
N GLY A 210 1.14 -18.82 8.22
CA GLY A 210 0.32 -19.33 7.12
C GLY A 210 -0.12 -20.77 7.32
N ILE A 211 0.77 -21.65 7.79
CA ILE A 211 0.44 -23.04 8.16
C ILE A 211 -0.57 -23.06 9.31
N LEU A 212 -0.33 -22.27 10.35
CA LEU A 212 -1.20 -22.16 11.50
C LEU A 212 -2.59 -21.63 11.10
N PHE A 213 -2.64 -20.63 10.25
CA PHE A 213 -3.88 -20.02 9.74
C PHE A 213 -4.71 -21.06 8.95
N PHE A 214 -4.04 -21.81 8.06
CA PHE A 214 -4.69 -22.90 7.33
C PHE A 214 -5.24 -23.96 8.29
N GLU A 215 -4.44 -24.42 9.26
CA GLU A 215 -4.81 -25.47 10.19
C GLU A 215 -5.98 -25.07 11.10
N LEU A 216 -6.03 -23.82 11.56
CA LEU A 216 -7.16 -23.29 12.33
C LEU A 216 -8.49 -23.32 11.56
N ILE A 217 -8.44 -23.13 10.23
CA ILE A 217 -9.62 -23.18 9.37
C ILE A 217 -9.97 -24.61 9.00
N ALA A 218 -9.00 -25.38 8.52
CA ALA A 218 -9.24 -26.70 7.94
C ALA A 218 -9.30 -27.83 8.98
N GLY A 219 -8.85 -27.59 10.22
CA GLY A 219 -8.67 -28.62 11.23
C GLY A 219 -7.54 -29.62 10.93
N GLN A 220 -6.78 -29.37 9.84
CA GLN A 220 -5.64 -30.18 9.42
C GLN A 220 -4.59 -29.28 8.78
N ARG A 221 -3.33 -29.72 8.81
CA ARG A 221 -2.21 -28.99 8.22
C ARG A 221 -2.22 -29.04 6.69
N PRO A 222 -1.70 -28.00 6.01
CA PRO A 222 -1.66 -27.98 4.54
C PRO A 222 -0.66 -28.99 3.96
N PHE A 223 0.40 -29.29 4.69
CA PHE A 223 1.46 -30.20 4.25
C PHE A 223 1.56 -31.38 5.21
N VAL A 224 1.19 -32.58 4.73
CA VAL A 224 1.11 -33.80 5.53
C VAL A 224 1.82 -34.94 4.78
N GLY A 225 2.72 -35.63 5.45
CA GLY A 225 3.38 -36.85 4.96
C GLY A 225 3.36 -37.91 6.05
N LYS A 226 3.47 -39.18 5.66
CA LYS A 226 3.55 -40.34 6.58
C LYS A 226 4.88 -40.40 7.30
N THR A 227 5.92 -39.73 6.74
CA THR A 227 7.27 -39.71 7.27
C THR A 227 7.79 -38.28 7.35
N PHE A 228 8.86 -38.07 8.13
CA PHE A 228 9.58 -36.80 8.17
C PHE A 228 9.94 -36.30 6.77
N TRP A 229 10.47 -37.17 5.92
CA TRP A 229 10.93 -36.85 4.59
C TRP A 229 9.79 -36.48 3.64
N GLU A 230 8.66 -37.16 3.75
CA GLU A 230 7.46 -36.82 2.96
C GLU A 230 6.89 -35.47 3.36
N THR A 231 6.78 -35.17 4.68
CA THR A 231 6.32 -33.86 5.16
C THR A 231 7.26 -32.75 4.70
N THR A 232 8.56 -32.96 4.80
CA THR A 232 9.58 -32.01 4.33
C THR A 232 9.49 -31.79 2.83
N ALA A 233 9.32 -32.85 2.03
CA ALA A 233 9.15 -32.75 0.59
C ALA A 233 7.87 -31.99 0.21
N ALA A 234 6.76 -32.21 0.93
CA ALA A 234 5.50 -31.50 0.74
C ALA A 234 5.66 -30.01 1.04
N ILE A 235 6.31 -29.63 2.16
CA ILE A 235 6.59 -28.21 2.48
C ILE A 235 7.40 -27.54 1.37
N MET A 236 8.34 -28.25 0.77
CA MET A 236 9.24 -27.67 -0.24
C MET A 236 8.63 -27.55 -1.64
N ARG A 237 7.71 -28.44 -2.02
CA ARG A 237 7.30 -28.62 -3.42
C ARG A 237 5.81 -28.49 -3.66
N ASP A 238 4.97 -28.89 -2.70
CA ASP A 238 3.54 -29.01 -2.93
C ASP A 238 2.83 -27.69 -2.66
N ASP A 239 1.82 -27.39 -3.46
CA ASP A 239 0.89 -26.29 -3.16
C ASP A 239 -0.05 -26.69 -2.02
N PRO A 240 -0.47 -25.73 -1.17
CA PRO A 240 -1.47 -26.03 -0.16
C PRO A 240 -2.80 -26.44 -0.82
N PRO A 241 -3.51 -27.45 -0.26
CA PRO A 241 -4.83 -27.83 -0.76
C PRO A 241 -5.79 -26.65 -0.79
N SER A 242 -6.75 -26.65 -1.74
CA SER A 242 -7.80 -25.62 -1.75
C SER A 242 -8.70 -25.77 -0.51
N LEU A 243 -8.90 -24.65 0.18
CA LEU A 243 -9.81 -24.58 1.32
C LEU A 243 -11.27 -24.68 0.88
N GLU A 244 -11.63 -24.23 -0.33
CA GLU A 244 -12.96 -24.37 -0.90
C GLU A 244 -13.41 -25.83 -0.98
N GLY A 245 -12.47 -26.74 -1.30
CA GLY A 245 -12.72 -28.19 -1.34
C GLY A 245 -12.88 -28.83 0.06
N LEU A 246 -12.39 -28.18 1.12
CA LEU A 246 -12.47 -28.66 2.51
C LEU A 246 -13.60 -27.98 3.28
N ARG A 247 -13.87 -26.71 3.02
CA ARG A 247 -14.89 -25.90 3.69
C ARG A 247 -15.44 -24.84 2.73
N SER A 248 -16.68 -24.98 2.32
CA SER A 248 -17.37 -24.09 1.38
C SER A 248 -17.68 -22.68 1.93
N ASP A 249 -17.57 -22.49 3.26
CA ASP A 249 -17.83 -21.20 3.93
C ASP A 249 -16.57 -20.29 4.01
N VAL A 250 -15.42 -20.77 3.51
CA VAL A 250 -14.17 -19.98 3.55
C VAL A 250 -14.13 -18.94 2.44
N PRO A 251 -14.02 -17.64 2.77
CA PRO A 251 -13.90 -16.59 1.75
C PRO A 251 -12.62 -16.77 0.92
N VAL A 252 -12.70 -16.54 -0.40
CA VAL A 252 -11.57 -16.64 -1.33
C VAL A 252 -10.40 -15.72 -0.94
N ASP A 253 -10.69 -14.54 -0.35
CA ASP A 253 -9.65 -13.62 0.12
C ASP A 253 -8.89 -14.18 1.33
N VAL A 254 -9.55 -14.98 2.17
CA VAL A 254 -8.89 -15.71 3.26
C VAL A 254 -7.95 -16.78 2.68
N GLU A 255 -8.42 -17.56 1.71
CA GLU A 255 -7.61 -18.58 1.03
C GLU A 255 -6.42 -17.91 0.29
N ARG A 256 -6.65 -16.80 -0.40
CA ARG A 256 -5.58 -16.04 -1.08
C ARG A 256 -4.53 -15.53 -0.10
N THR A 257 -4.95 -15.00 1.04
CA THR A 257 -4.03 -14.53 2.10
C THR A 257 -3.18 -15.67 2.63
N ILE A 258 -3.77 -16.84 2.88
CA ILE A 258 -3.05 -18.03 3.31
C ILE A 258 -2.07 -18.52 2.23
N LYS A 259 -2.49 -18.62 0.98
CA LYS A 259 -1.61 -19.00 -0.14
C LYS A 259 -0.40 -18.09 -0.25
N ARG A 260 -0.61 -16.77 -0.14
CA ARG A 260 0.50 -15.80 -0.15
C ARG A 260 1.46 -15.97 1.03
N CYS A 261 0.98 -16.33 2.21
CA CYS A 261 1.87 -16.68 3.33
C CYS A 261 2.69 -17.95 3.03
N LEU A 262 2.09 -18.92 2.32
CA LEU A 262 2.67 -20.23 2.03
C LEU A 262 3.48 -20.31 0.73
N GLU A 263 3.76 -19.17 0.09
CA GLU A 263 4.67 -19.10 -1.06
C GLU A 263 6.05 -19.66 -0.68
N LYS A 264 6.63 -20.46 -1.58
CA LYS A 264 7.87 -21.16 -1.29
C LYS A 264 9.05 -20.19 -1.21
N GLN A 265 9.06 -19.17 -2.06
CA GLN A 265 10.08 -18.13 -2.06
C GLN A 265 9.73 -17.00 -1.11
N PRO A 266 10.59 -16.60 -0.16
CA PRO A 266 10.30 -15.55 0.80
C PRO A 266 9.91 -14.20 0.16
N ARG A 267 10.47 -13.87 -1.02
CA ARG A 267 10.15 -12.63 -1.76
C ARG A 267 8.71 -12.58 -2.29
N GLU A 268 8.02 -13.70 -2.42
CA GLU A 268 6.65 -13.81 -2.95
C GLU A 268 5.61 -13.77 -1.82
N ARG A 269 6.04 -13.91 -0.57
CA ARG A 269 5.20 -13.80 0.64
C ARG A 269 4.85 -12.33 0.95
N PHE A 270 4.08 -12.11 2.00
CA PHE A 270 4.03 -10.79 2.66
C PHE A 270 5.45 -10.39 3.08
N GLN A 271 5.80 -9.11 2.91
CA GLN A 271 7.17 -8.68 3.21
C GLN A 271 7.34 -8.24 4.67
N SER A 272 6.25 -8.05 5.40
CA SER A 272 6.26 -7.79 6.84
C SER A 272 5.03 -8.37 7.54
N ALA A 273 5.17 -8.66 8.84
CA ALA A 273 4.04 -9.08 9.67
C ALA A 273 2.99 -7.95 9.81
N LEU A 274 3.41 -6.70 9.74
CA LEU A 274 2.49 -5.56 9.76
C LEU A 274 1.62 -5.52 8.50
N GLU A 275 2.18 -5.80 7.31
CA GLU A 275 1.42 -5.93 6.06
C GLU A 275 0.34 -7.01 6.20
N LEU A 276 0.71 -8.19 6.71
CA LEU A 276 -0.24 -9.28 6.96
C LEU A 276 -1.31 -8.89 7.99
N ALA A 277 -0.94 -8.25 9.11
CA ALA A 277 -1.89 -7.81 10.13
C ALA A 277 -2.93 -6.82 9.57
N ASN A 278 -2.52 -5.92 8.69
CA ASN A 278 -3.43 -4.98 8.04
C ASN A 278 -4.39 -5.70 7.08
N GLU A 279 -3.91 -6.69 6.33
CA GLU A 279 -4.76 -7.54 5.46
C GLU A 279 -5.79 -8.31 6.29
N LEU A 280 -5.38 -8.93 7.40
CA LEU A 280 -6.28 -9.66 8.31
C LEU A 280 -7.37 -8.76 8.90
N ARG A 281 -7.03 -7.51 9.27
CA ARG A 281 -8.02 -6.52 9.74
C ARG A 281 -8.98 -6.08 8.62
N ALA A 282 -8.51 -6.01 7.39
CA ALA A 282 -9.38 -5.73 6.24
C ALA A 282 -10.36 -6.88 6.00
N LEU A 283 -9.89 -8.13 6.05
CA LEU A 283 -10.72 -9.32 5.98
C LEU A 283 -11.78 -9.35 7.09
N ARG A 284 -11.40 -9.03 8.33
CA ARG A 284 -12.34 -8.96 9.47
C ARG A 284 -13.46 -7.96 9.22
N ARG A 285 -13.12 -6.73 8.80
CA ARG A 285 -14.11 -5.68 8.48
C ARG A 285 -15.05 -6.09 7.35
N THR A 286 -14.56 -6.82 6.37
CA THR A 286 -15.37 -7.35 5.26
C THR A 286 -16.38 -8.38 5.75
N LEU A 287 -15.96 -9.28 6.65
CA LEU A 287 -16.86 -10.27 7.28
C LEU A 287 -17.91 -9.65 8.19
N GLU A 288 -17.57 -8.61 8.95
CA GLU A 288 -18.49 -7.90 9.84
C GLU A 288 -19.55 -7.10 9.07
N ARG A 289 -19.21 -6.57 7.89
CA ARG A 289 -20.18 -5.91 7.00
C ARG A 289 -21.10 -6.90 6.26
N GLY A 290 -20.73 -8.18 6.24
CA GLY A 290 -21.38 -9.26 5.51
C GLY A 290 -22.47 -10.02 6.27
N THR A 291 -23.03 -9.52 7.38
CA THR A 291 -24.20 -10.14 8.04
C THR A 291 -25.51 -9.76 7.33
N ILE A 292 -25.63 -10.15 6.06
CA ILE A 292 -26.90 -10.35 5.35
C ILE A 292 -26.93 -11.83 4.93
N PRO A 293 -28.07 -12.54 5.05
CA PRO A 293 -28.11 -14.00 4.99
C PRO A 293 -27.57 -14.55 3.66
N ALA A 294 -26.74 -15.58 3.77
CA ALA A 294 -26.20 -16.32 2.64
C ALA A 294 -27.34 -16.94 1.82
N THR A 295 -27.71 -16.27 0.76
CA THR A 295 -28.27 -16.90 -0.42
C THR A 295 -27.09 -17.21 -1.34
N THR A 296 -26.96 -18.48 -1.67
CA THR A 296 -26.08 -19.03 -2.69
C THR A 296 -26.05 -18.13 -3.95
N GLY A 297 -25.05 -17.27 -4.02
CA GLY A 297 -24.76 -16.44 -5.17
C GLY A 297 -23.26 -16.37 -5.33
N ALA A 298 -22.77 -16.77 -6.49
CA ALA A 298 -21.40 -16.60 -6.91
C ALA A 298 -20.93 -15.19 -6.53
N ARG A 299 -19.76 -15.09 -5.87
CA ARG A 299 -19.12 -13.80 -5.57
C ARG A 299 -19.13 -12.97 -6.84
N GLU A 300 -19.75 -11.79 -6.78
CA GLU A 300 -19.55 -10.77 -7.78
C GLU A 300 -18.04 -10.51 -7.87
N SER A 301 -17.40 -11.13 -8.84
CA SER A 301 -16.09 -10.67 -9.27
C SER A 301 -16.34 -9.24 -9.75
N VAL A 302 -15.84 -8.25 -9.01
CA VAL A 302 -15.93 -6.86 -9.45
C VAL A 302 -15.43 -6.86 -10.88
N ALA A 303 -16.33 -6.62 -11.82
CA ALA A 303 -15.98 -6.59 -13.22
C ALA A 303 -14.84 -5.58 -13.38
N SER A 304 -13.72 -5.99 -13.96
CA SER A 304 -12.54 -5.15 -14.07
C SER A 304 -11.97 -5.19 -15.47
N ILE A 305 -11.64 -4.01 -15.99
CA ILE A 305 -11.20 -3.81 -17.35
C ILE A 305 -10.03 -2.83 -17.44
N ALA A 306 -9.08 -3.13 -18.34
CA ALA A 306 -8.15 -2.16 -18.86
C ALA A 306 -8.47 -1.89 -20.32
N VAL A 307 -8.50 -0.63 -20.72
CA VAL A 307 -8.59 -0.21 -22.12
C VAL A 307 -7.18 0.17 -22.56
N LEU A 308 -6.62 -0.59 -23.50
CA LEU A 308 -5.29 -0.32 -24.05
C LEU A 308 -5.33 0.82 -25.07
N PRO A 309 -4.21 1.53 -25.30
CA PRO A 309 -4.09 2.47 -26.41
C PRO A 309 -4.41 1.76 -27.73
N PHE A 310 -5.34 2.30 -28.51
CA PHE A 310 -5.71 1.68 -29.79
C PHE A 310 -4.61 1.89 -30.82
N ALA A 311 -4.28 0.83 -31.56
CA ALA A 311 -3.25 0.90 -32.58
C ALA A 311 -3.70 1.81 -33.76
N ASN A 312 -2.92 2.85 -34.05
CA ASN A 312 -3.17 3.66 -35.24
C ASN A 312 -2.78 2.88 -36.51
N ARG A 313 -3.77 2.60 -37.36
CA ARG A 313 -3.62 1.95 -38.66
C ARG A 313 -3.86 2.94 -39.82
N SER A 314 -3.92 4.24 -39.52
CA SER A 314 -4.09 5.30 -40.54
C SER A 314 -2.78 5.51 -41.32
N ALA A 315 -2.88 6.23 -42.46
CA ALA A 315 -1.71 6.58 -43.26
C ALA A 315 -0.85 7.69 -42.62
N SER A 316 -1.44 8.50 -41.74
CA SER A 316 -0.75 9.58 -41.02
C SER A 316 -0.46 9.21 -39.57
N ALA A 317 0.77 9.47 -39.14
CA ALA A 317 1.13 9.40 -37.74
C ALA A 317 0.38 10.46 -36.88
N ASP A 318 -0.02 11.57 -37.51
CA ASP A 318 -0.77 12.65 -36.86
C ASP A 318 -2.17 12.20 -36.39
N ASP A 319 -2.68 11.06 -36.83
CA ASP A 319 -3.95 10.48 -36.35
C ASP A 319 -3.79 9.70 -35.02
N GLU A 320 -2.58 9.62 -34.44
CA GLU A 320 -2.33 8.92 -33.18
C GLU A 320 -3.14 9.51 -32.02
N TYR A 321 -3.22 10.85 -31.94
CA TYR A 321 -4.02 11.54 -30.92
C TYR A 321 -5.48 11.11 -30.91
N PHE A 322 -6.03 10.75 -32.09
CA PHE A 322 -7.42 10.32 -32.23
C PHE A 322 -7.61 8.88 -31.68
N SER A 323 -6.69 7.97 -32.03
CA SER A 323 -6.70 6.60 -31.50
C SER A 323 -6.55 6.56 -29.99
N ASP A 324 -5.66 7.37 -29.45
CA ASP A 324 -5.45 7.55 -28.02
C ASP A 324 -6.64 8.17 -27.33
N GLY A 325 -7.17 9.23 -27.92
CA GLY A 325 -8.32 9.93 -27.38
C GLY A 325 -9.56 9.04 -27.29
N LEU A 326 -9.77 8.16 -28.30
CA LEU A 326 -10.86 7.20 -28.26
C LEU A 326 -10.72 6.20 -27.09
N ALA A 327 -9.52 5.66 -26.89
CA ALA A 327 -9.27 4.74 -25.78
C ALA A 327 -9.44 5.44 -24.42
N ASP A 328 -8.94 6.67 -24.30
CA ASP A 328 -9.02 7.47 -23.09
C ASP A 328 -10.47 7.85 -22.72
N GLU A 329 -11.26 8.24 -23.71
CA GLU A 329 -12.69 8.51 -23.51
C GLU A 329 -13.47 7.26 -23.06
N LEU A 330 -13.12 6.09 -23.59
CA LEU A 330 -13.70 4.83 -23.16
C LEU A 330 -13.31 4.53 -21.71
N ILE A 331 -12.06 4.80 -21.30
CA ILE A 331 -11.63 4.71 -19.89
C ILE A 331 -12.51 5.63 -19.03
N GLY A 332 -12.63 6.90 -19.41
CA GLY A 332 -13.41 7.89 -18.65
C GLY A 332 -14.90 7.53 -18.55
N LEU A 333 -15.47 6.98 -19.61
CA LEU A 333 -16.86 6.57 -19.66
C LEU A 333 -17.11 5.31 -18.82
N LEU A 334 -16.26 4.30 -18.96
CA LEU A 334 -16.38 3.05 -18.23
C LEU A 334 -16.09 3.23 -16.73
N ALA A 335 -15.22 4.15 -16.35
CA ALA A 335 -14.91 4.45 -14.97
C ALA A 335 -16.09 5.05 -14.17
N ARG A 336 -17.12 5.57 -14.87
CA ARG A 336 -18.35 6.11 -14.27
C ARG A 336 -19.47 5.06 -14.16
N ILE A 337 -19.21 3.82 -14.59
CA ILE A 337 -20.17 2.71 -14.51
C ILE A 337 -20.07 2.07 -13.12
N ASP A 338 -21.20 1.99 -12.42
CA ASP A 338 -21.26 1.41 -11.09
C ASP A 338 -20.87 -0.08 -11.10
N GLY A 339 -19.99 -0.45 -10.15
CA GLY A 339 -19.52 -1.82 -10.00
C GLY A 339 -18.46 -2.27 -11.02
N LEU A 340 -18.00 -1.37 -11.90
CA LEU A 340 -16.92 -1.65 -12.84
C LEU A 340 -15.62 -0.97 -12.39
N ARG A 341 -14.57 -1.76 -12.17
CA ARG A 341 -13.23 -1.27 -11.90
C ARG A 341 -12.48 -1.09 -13.23
N VAL A 342 -12.02 0.12 -13.49
CA VAL A 342 -11.33 0.47 -14.75
C VAL A 342 -9.91 0.91 -14.43
N SER A 343 -8.92 0.30 -15.11
CA SER A 343 -7.52 0.72 -14.99
C SER A 343 -7.36 2.16 -15.46
N ALA A 344 -6.60 2.95 -14.71
CA ALA A 344 -6.34 4.34 -15.08
C ALA A 344 -5.56 4.43 -16.40
N ARG A 345 -5.77 5.56 -17.10
CA ARG A 345 -5.12 5.85 -18.37
C ARG A 345 -3.61 5.67 -18.31
N ALA A 346 -2.95 6.28 -17.31
CA ALA A 346 -1.49 6.24 -17.20
C ALA A 346 -0.95 4.80 -17.16
N SER A 347 -1.60 3.92 -16.43
CA SER A 347 -1.23 2.51 -16.32
C SER A 347 -1.54 1.71 -17.59
N SER A 348 -2.71 1.93 -18.20
CA SER A 348 -3.07 1.29 -19.48
C SER A 348 -2.12 1.69 -20.61
N PHE A 349 -1.76 2.97 -20.68
CA PHE A 349 -0.87 3.56 -21.67
C PHE A 349 0.63 3.28 -21.43
N HIS A 350 1.00 2.78 -20.28
CA HIS A 350 2.35 2.30 -19.99
C HIS A 350 2.80 1.21 -20.99
N PHE A 351 1.87 0.41 -21.47
CA PHE A 351 2.13 -0.69 -22.42
C PHE A 351 2.15 -0.26 -23.88
N ARG A 352 2.06 1.04 -24.19
CA ARG A 352 2.09 1.55 -25.56
C ARG A 352 3.36 1.11 -26.28
N GLY A 353 3.20 0.52 -27.47
CA GLY A 353 4.31 0.10 -28.33
C GLY A 353 5.14 -1.06 -27.77
N GLN A 354 4.75 -1.62 -26.63
CA GLN A 354 5.39 -2.78 -26.06
C GLN A 354 4.73 -4.06 -26.57
N ASN A 355 5.53 -5.06 -26.93
CA ASN A 355 5.01 -6.36 -27.35
C ASN A 355 4.90 -7.30 -26.13
N VAL A 356 4.03 -6.93 -25.18
CA VAL A 356 3.78 -7.68 -23.95
C VAL A 356 2.53 -8.53 -24.12
N PRO A 357 2.52 -9.81 -23.74
CA PRO A 357 1.32 -10.65 -23.78
C PRO A 357 0.18 -10.07 -22.93
N LEU A 358 -1.07 -10.13 -23.45
CA LEU A 358 -2.24 -9.58 -22.75
C LEU A 358 -2.42 -10.16 -21.34
N ALA A 359 -2.04 -11.43 -21.13
CA ALA A 359 -2.06 -12.07 -19.81
C ALA A 359 -1.10 -11.41 -18.80
N GLU A 360 0.04 -10.90 -19.24
CA GLU A 360 0.99 -10.15 -18.40
C GLU A 360 0.48 -8.74 -18.13
N ILE A 361 -0.08 -8.08 -19.15
CA ILE A 361 -0.74 -6.76 -18.99
C ILE A 361 -1.87 -6.87 -17.96
N GLY A 362 -2.74 -7.87 -18.09
CA GLY A 362 -3.85 -8.07 -17.15
C GLY A 362 -3.40 -8.31 -15.72
N ARG A 363 -2.32 -9.08 -15.52
CA ARG A 363 -1.70 -9.28 -14.20
C ARG A 363 -1.09 -8.00 -13.65
N ALA A 364 -0.35 -7.25 -14.46
CA ALA A 364 0.29 -6.01 -14.05
C ALA A 364 -0.74 -4.92 -13.68
N LEU A 365 -1.86 -4.86 -14.40
CA LEU A 365 -2.97 -3.94 -14.15
C LEU A 365 -4.00 -4.49 -13.15
N ASN A 366 -3.84 -5.74 -12.72
CA ASN A 366 -4.76 -6.45 -11.83
C ASN A 366 -6.21 -6.40 -12.32
N VAL A 367 -6.45 -6.69 -13.62
CA VAL A 367 -7.77 -6.69 -14.26
C VAL A 367 -8.14 -8.06 -14.82
N ALA A 368 -9.45 -8.36 -14.85
CA ALA A 368 -9.98 -9.62 -15.39
C ALA A 368 -10.11 -9.61 -16.91
N THR A 369 -10.30 -8.42 -17.51
CA THR A 369 -10.51 -8.25 -18.94
C THR A 369 -9.69 -7.09 -19.49
N VAL A 370 -9.37 -7.17 -20.78
CA VAL A 370 -8.69 -6.12 -21.53
C VAL A 370 -9.49 -5.79 -22.78
N LEU A 371 -9.75 -4.51 -23.00
CA LEU A 371 -10.25 -3.98 -24.28
C LEU A 371 -9.06 -3.51 -25.09
N ASP A 372 -8.86 -4.14 -26.23
CA ASP A 372 -7.83 -3.81 -27.22
C ASP A 372 -8.48 -3.46 -28.55
N GLY A 373 -7.78 -2.69 -29.38
CA GLY A 373 -8.34 -2.31 -30.65
C GLY A 373 -7.40 -1.58 -31.57
N SER A 374 -7.93 -1.22 -32.76
CA SER A 374 -7.23 -0.42 -33.75
C SER A 374 -8.18 0.56 -34.43
N VAL A 375 -7.60 1.70 -34.84
CA VAL A 375 -8.30 2.76 -35.56
C VAL A 375 -7.62 2.99 -36.90
N ARG A 376 -8.39 3.08 -37.95
CA ARG A 376 -7.94 3.47 -39.31
C ARG A 376 -8.82 4.60 -39.82
N ARG A 377 -8.22 5.76 -40.04
CA ARG A 377 -8.88 6.95 -40.59
C ARG A 377 -8.51 7.13 -42.06
N ALA A 378 -9.48 7.53 -42.87
CA ALA A 378 -9.30 7.89 -44.26
C ALA A 378 -10.25 9.06 -44.60
N GLY A 379 -9.73 10.29 -44.52
CA GLY A 379 -10.54 11.51 -44.63
C GLY A 379 -11.58 11.62 -43.52
N ASN A 380 -12.88 11.66 -43.85
CA ASN A 380 -14.00 11.70 -42.89
C ASN A 380 -14.51 10.30 -42.49
N ARG A 381 -13.94 9.21 -42.99
CA ARG A 381 -14.31 7.83 -42.62
C ARG A 381 -13.35 7.27 -41.59
N VAL A 382 -13.92 6.60 -40.58
CA VAL A 382 -13.17 5.92 -39.51
C VAL A 382 -13.63 4.48 -39.43
N ARG A 383 -12.68 3.56 -39.46
CA ARG A 383 -12.89 2.15 -39.15
C ARG A 383 -12.24 1.84 -37.81
N ILE A 384 -13.05 1.39 -36.85
CA ILE A 384 -12.63 1.05 -35.49
C ILE A 384 -12.90 -0.43 -35.28
N SER A 385 -11.85 -1.21 -34.99
CA SER A 385 -11.97 -2.62 -34.63
C SER A 385 -11.61 -2.75 -33.16
N VAL A 386 -12.49 -3.35 -32.37
CA VAL A 386 -12.32 -3.53 -30.92
C VAL A 386 -12.59 -4.97 -30.55
N GLN A 387 -11.91 -5.43 -29.51
CA GLN A 387 -12.06 -6.76 -28.97
C GLN A 387 -11.92 -6.71 -27.43
N LEU A 388 -12.82 -7.43 -26.75
CA LEU A 388 -12.78 -7.64 -25.29
C LEU A 388 -12.23 -9.03 -25.02
N VAL A 389 -11.11 -9.12 -24.32
CA VAL A 389 -10.38 -10.36 -24.08
C VAL A 389 -10.38 -10.66 -22.59
N LYS A 390 -10.73 -11.88 -22.21
CA LYS A 390 -10.62 -12.40 -20.85
C LYS A 390 -9.19 -12.84 -20.59
N ILE A 391 -8.61 -12.36 -19.46
CA ILE A 391 -7.19 -12.57 -19.16
C ILE A 391 -6.90 -14.01 -18.71
N SER A 392 -7.84 -14.68 -18.04
CA SER A 392 -7.62 -16.01 -17.45
C SER A 392 -7.35 -17.11 -18.47
N ASP A 393 -7.90 -16.98 -19.68
CA ASP A 393 -7.89 -18.01 -20.71
C ASP A 393 -7.58 -17.47 -22.11
N GLY A 394 -7.48 -16.15 -22.26
CA GLY A 394 -7.20 -15.47 -23.54
C GLY A 394 -8.36 -15.49 -24.52
N TYR A 395 -9.57 -15.94 -24.11
CA TYR A 395 -10.73 -15.96 -25.00
C TYR A 395 -11.29 -14.57 -25.27
N HIS A 396 -11.67 -14.33 -26.53
CA HIS A 396 -12.41 -13.15 -26.93
C HIS A 396 -13.85 -13.25 -26.44
N LEU A 397 -14.24 -12.44 -25.48
CA LEU A 397 -15.62 -12.35 -25.01
C LEU A 397 -16.51 -11.66 -26.04
N TRP A 398 -15.96 -10.66 -26.73
CA TRP A 398 -16.65 -9.89 -27.73
C TRP A 398 -15.65 -9.27 -28.70
N SER A 399 -16.04 -9.13 -29.98
CA SER A 399 -15.28 -8.42 -31.02
C SER A 399 -16.22 -7.82 -32.04
N GLU A 400 -15.99 -6.56 -32.42
CA GLU A 400 -16.81 -5.86 -33.42
C GLU A 400 -15.99 -4.85 -34.21
N THR A 401 -16.44 -4.54 -35.43
CA THR A 401 -15.83 -3.53 -36.30
C THR A 401 -16.89 -2.50 -36.70
N TYR A 402 -16.60 -1.25 -36.42
CA TYR A 402 -17.44 -0.10 -36.74
C TYR A 402 -16.83 0.63 -37.95
N ASP A 403 -17.64 0.83 -38.99
CA ASP A 403 -17.29 1.65 -40.17
C ASP A 403 -18.25 2.84 -40.22
N ARG A 404 -17.78 4.02 -39.83
CA ARG A 404 -18.61 5.21 -39.62
C ARG A 404 -17.94 6.47 -40.16
N THR A 405 -18.64 7.60 -40.09
CA THR A 405 -18.07 8.93 -40.30
C THR A 405 -17.60 9.54 -39.01
N LEU A 406 -16.71 10.52 -39.06
CA LEU A 406 -16.27 11.25 -37.89
C LEU A 406 -17.41 11.97 -37.14
N ASP A 407 -18.46 12.34 -37.90
CA ASP A 407 -19.64 12.98 -37.33
C ASP A 407 -20.43 12.02 -36.40
N ASP A 408 -20.27 10.70 -36.59
CA ASP A 408 -20.93 9.65 -35.79
C ASP A 408 -20.06 9.12 -34.64
N ILE A 409 -18.89 9.74 -34.37
CA ILE A 409 -17.91 9.17 -33.43
C ILE A 409 -18.46 8.97 -32.02
N PHE A 410 -19.31 9.87 -31.57
CA PHE A 410 -19.94 9.76 -30.23
C PHE A 410 -20.87 8.54 -30.16
N ALA A 411 -21.67 8.33 -31.19
CA ALA A 411 -22.53 7.14 -31.30
C ALA A 411 -21.70 5.85 -31.25
N VAL A 412 -20.54 5.83 -31.88
CA VAL A 412 -19.63 4.68 -31.86
C VAL A 412 -19.05 4.46 -30.46
N GLN A 413 -18.62 5.51 -29.79
CA GLN A 413 -18.11 5.40 -28.41
C GLN A 413 -19.18 4.84 -27.46
N ASP A 414 -20.39 5.35 -27.55
CA ASP A 414 -21.51 4.88 -26.77
C ASP A 414 -21.91 3.45 -27.10
N ASP A 415 -21.82 3.04 -28.38
CA ASP A 415 -22.06 1.67 -28.83
C ASP A 415 -21.02 0.70 -28.26
N ILE A 416 -19.73 1.05 -28.38
CA ILE A 416 -18.64 0.26 -27.80
C ILE A 416 -18.83 0.12 -26.29
N ALA A 417 -19.05 1.23 -25.58
CA ALA A 417 -19.21 1.20 -24.12
C ALA A 417 -20.43 0.36 -23.69
N ARG A 418 -21.56 0.48 -24.39
CA ARG A 418 -22.75 -0.34 -24.13
C ARG A 418 -22.48 -1.84 -24.35
N SER A 419 -21.80 -2.19 -25.42
CA SER A 419 -21.46 -3.57 -25.72
C SER A 419 -20.51 -4.14 -24.66
N VAL A 420 -19.49 -3.38 -24.25
CA VAL A 420 -18.56 -3.76 -23.19
C VAL A 420 -19.28 -3.95 -21.86
N VAL A 421 -20.12 -2.98 -21.43
CA VAL A 421 -20.86 -3.06 -20.18
C VAL A 421 -21.81 -4.27 -20.16
N LYS A 422 -22.54 -4.47 -21.25
CA LYS A 422 -23.44 -5.61 -21.39
C LYS A 422 -22.68 -6.93 -21.27
N GLU A 423 -21.58 -7.08 -21.99
CA GLU A 423 -20.79 -8.31 -22.00
C GLU A 423 -20.14 -8.60 -20.64
N LEU A 424 -19.59 -7.57 -19.98
CA LEU A 424 -19.00 -7.71 -18.66
C LEU A 424 -20.04 -8.11 -17.61
N ARG A 425 -21.25 -7.55 -17.65
CA ARG A 425 -22.33 -7.91 -16.73
C ARG A 425 -22.80 -9.35 -16.94
N THR A 426 -22.97 -9.75 -18.18
CA THR A 426 -23.39 -11.11 -18.53
C THR A 426 -22.34 -12.13 -18.13
N THR A 427 -21.07 -11.89 -18.49
CA THR A 427 -20.00 -12.90 -18.37
C THR A 427 -19.37 -12.93 -16.97
N LEU A 428 -19.22 -11.78 -16.32
CA LEU A 428 -18.53 -11.69 -15.02
C LEU A 428 -19.48 -11.61 -13.82
N LEU A 429 -20.67 -11.02 -14.00
CA LEU A 429 -21.64 -10.85 -12.92
C LEU A 429 -22.79 -11.87 -13.01
N GLY A 430 -22.85 -12.69 -14.06
CA GLY A 430 -23.87 -13.71 -14.23
C GLY A 430 -25.30 -13.13 -14.43
N GLU A 431 -25.42 -11.86 -14.80
CA GLU A 431 -26.71 -11.24 -15.11
C GLU A 431 -27.33 -11.88 -16.36
N ALA A 432 -28.64 -12.11 -16.36
CA ALA A 432 -29.33 -12.64 -17.51
C ALA A 432 -29.22 -11.65 -18.71
N ALA A 433 -28.87 -12.16 -19.89
CA ALA A 433 -28.78 -11.37 -21.11
C ALA A 433 -30.17 -11.03 -21.68
N ASP A 434 -30.96 -10.26 -20.93
CA ASP A 434 -32.32 -9.86 -21.31
C ASP A 434 -32.39 -8.37 -21.78
N SER A 435 -33.59 -7.94 -22.17
CA SER A 435 -33.85 -6.58 -22.60
C SER A 435 -33.65 -5.55 -21.47
N VAL A 436 -33.86 -5.96 -20.21
CA VAL A 436 -33.73 -5.10 -19.03
C VAL A 436 -32.26 -4.76 -18.78
N ALA A 437 -31.36 -5.76 -18.88
CA ALA A 437 -29.91 -5.54 -18.78
C ALA A 437 -29.40 -4.60 -19.88
N SER A 438 -29.93 -4.75 -21.11
CA SER A 438 -29.58 -3.86 -22.22
C SER A 438 -30.03 -2.41 -21.99
N ASP A 439 -31.25 -2.21 -21.47
CA ASP A 439 -31.76 -0.87 -21.21
C ASP A 439 -31.06 -0.21 -20.00
N ARG A 440 -30.69 -0.98 -18.99
CA ARG A 440 -29.89 -0.53 -17.87
C ARG A 440 -28.50 -0.06 -18.34
N ALA A 441 -27.80 -0.87 -19.16
CA ALA A 441 -26.52 -0.48 -19.72
C ALA A 441 -26.62 0.80 -20.56
N LYS A 442 -27.70 0.98 -21.34
CA LYS A 442 -27.95 2.23 -22.09
C LYS A 442 -28.08 3.44 -21.15
N GLN A 443 -28.85 3.31 -20.06
CA GLN A 443 -29.05 4.39 -19.11
C GLN A 443 -27.76 4.75 -18.37
N GLU A 444 -26.95 3.76 -17.99
CA GLU A 444 -25.67 3.96 -17.32
C GLU A 444 -24.67 4.67 -18.24
N VAL A 445 -24.51 4.21 -19.48
CA VAL A 445 -23.64 4.84 -20.48
C VAL A 445 -24.13 6.27 -20.80
N HIS A 446 -25.42 6.48 -20.99
CA HIS A 446 -25.96 7.82 -21.20
C HIS A 446 -25.67 8.77 -20.02
N ARG A 447 -25.80 8.28 -18.78
CA ARG A 447 -25.44 9.04 -17.58
C ARG A 447 -23.94 9.34 -17.52
N ALA A 448 -23.11 8.37 -17.83
CA ALA A 448 -21.66 8.49 -17.87
C ALA A 448 -21.16 9.43 -18.98
N ALA A 449 -21.92 9.61 -20.06
CA ALA A 449 -21.58 10.50 -21.19
C ALA A 449 -21.89 11.98 -20.94
N LYS A 450 -22.48 12.33 -19.78
CA LYS A 450 -22.79 13.73 -19.45
C LYS A 450 -21.55 14.62 -19.43
N GLY A 451 -21.73 15.89 -19.80
CA GLY A 451 -20.66 16.89 -19.83
C GLY A 451 -19.80 16.86 -21.11
N ARG A 452 -20.11 15.98 -22.08
CA ARG A 452 -19.44 15.93 -23.38
C ARG A 452 -20.03 16.93 -24.38
N SER A 453 -19.24 17.26 -25.42
CA SER A 453 -19.72 18.05 -26.56
C SER A 453 -20.45 17.18 -27.58
N SER A 454 -21.43 17.76 -28.24
CA SER A 454 -22.04 17.20 -29.44
C SER A 454 -21.39 17.73 -30.73
N ASP A 455 -20.49 18.73 -30.66
CA ASP A 455 -19.77 19.29 -31.79
C ASP A 455 -18.48 18.48 -32.04
N PRO A 456 -18.34 17.79 -33.21
CA PRO A 456 -17.18 16.96 -33.49
C PRO A 456 -15.85 17.73 -33.52
N GLU A 457 -15.88 18.99 -33.93
CA GLU A 457 -14.66 19.81 -33.99
C GLU A 457 -14.24 20.30 -32.57
N ALA A 458 -15.20 20.71 -31.74
CA ALA A 458 -14.91 21.03 -30.34
C ALA A 458 -14.33 19.81 -29.61
N TYR A 459 -14.86 18.62 -29.87
CA TYR A 459 -14.35 17.38 -29.35
C TYR A 459 -12.93 17.05 -29.86
N ARG A 460 -12.68 17.23 -31.15
CA ARG A 460 -11.35 17.03 -31.72
C ARG A 460 -10.30 17.93 -31.06
N LEU A 461 -10.65 19.20 -30.84
CA LEU A 461 -9.78 20.16 -30.14
C LEU A 461 -9.51 19.73 -28.70
N TYR A 462 -10.50 19.21 -28.01
CA TYR A 462 -10.36 18.66 -26.66
C TYR A 462 -9.40 17.46 -26.64
N LEU A 463 -9.51 16.50 -27.58
CA LEU A 463 -8.60 15.37 -27.67
C LEU A 463 -7.15 15.80 -27.95
N LEU A 464 -6.95 16.79 -28.82
CA LEU A 464 -5.64 17.38 -29.05
C LEU A 464 -5.07 18.00 -27.79
N ALA A 465 -5.89 18.74 -27.04
CA ALA A 465 -5.45 19.33 -25.79
C ALA A 465 -5.02 18.26 -24.79
N ARG A 466 -5.77 17.18 -24.62
CA ARG A 466 -5.41 16.06 -23.74
C ARG A 466 -4.11 15.40 -24.17
N HIS A 467 -3.90 15.17 -25.46
CA HIS A 467 -2.65 14.64 -25.98
C HIS A 467 -1.44 15.52 -25.59
N PHE A 468 -1.57 16.87 -25.69
CA PHE A 468 -0.51 17.78 -25.28
C PHE A 468 -0.36 17.89 -23.77
N MET A 469 -1.42 17.72 -22.99
CA MET A 469 -1.36 17.66 -21.53
C MET A 469 -0.52 16.48 -21.04
N ASP A 470 -0.55 15.35 -21.73
CA ASP A 470 0.22 14.14 -21.39
C ASP A 470 1.73 14.28 -21.59
N GLN A 471 2.16 15.19 -22.44
CA GLN A 471 3.59 15.43 -22.69
C GLN A 471 4.30 16.01 -21.45
N LEU A 472 3.57 16.44 -20.42
CA LEU A 472 4.09 16.98 -19.13
C LEU A 472 5.18 18.03 -19.37
N SER A 473 4.99 18.91 -20.37
CA SER A 473 5.95 19.96 -20.74
C SER A 473 5.31 21.34 -20.74
N ARG A 474 6.14 22.37 -20.59
CA ARG A 474 5.68 23.79 -20.65
C ARG A 474 5.02 24.13 -21.98
N ASP A 475 5.64 23.70 -23.08
CA ASP A 475 5.11 23.91 -24.45
C ASP A 475 3.82 23.13 -24.69
N GLY A 476 3.78 21.86 -24.26
CA GLY A 476 2.57 21.04 -24.32
C GLY A 476 1.40 21.65 -23.56
N THR A 477 1.64 22.16 -22.34
CA THR A 477 0.60 22.83 -21.54
C THR A 477 0.09 24.10 -22.24
N ALA A 478 0.97 24.90 -22.84
CA ALA A 478 0.56 26.10 -23.58
C ALA A 478 -0.30 25.77 -24.81
N LYS A 479 0.09 24.75 -25.58
CA LYS A 479 -0.70 24.26 -26.73
C LYS A 479 -2.07 23.73 -26.29
N ALA A 480 -2.11 22.95 -25.19
CA ALA A 480 -3.35 22.42 -24.63
C ALA A 480 -4.34 23.54 -24.26
N ILE A 481 -3.88 24.59 -23.58
CA ILE A 481 -4.72 25.76 -23.27
C ILE A 481 -5.26 26.40 -24.54
N GLY A 482 -4.45 26.53 -25.60
CA GLY A 482 -4.88 27.09 -26.86
C GLY A 482 -6.01 26.28 -27.50
N TYR A 483 -5.90 24.96 -27.49
CA TYR A 483 -6.95 24.06 -28.00
C TYR A 483 -8.19 24.02 -27.12
N LEU A 484 -8.04 24.01 -25.80
CA LEU A 484 -9.17 24.03 -24.86
C LEU A 484 -9.99 25.34 -24.98
N LYS A 485 -9.34 26.48 -25.15
CA LYS A 485 -10.03 27.75 -25.39
C LYS A 485 -10.85 27.68 -26.68
N GLN A 486 -10.28 27.20 -27.77
CA GLN A 486 -11.01 27.02 -29.01
C GLN A 486 -12.19 26.05 -28.87
N ALA A 487 -12.02 24.96 -28.07
CA ALA A 487 -13.08 24.00 -27.82
C ALA A 487 -14.26 24.63 -27.07
N VAL A 488 -14.00 25.39 -26.00
CA VAL A 488 -15.06 26.02 -25.20
C VAL A 488 -15.67 27.27 -25.88
N ASP A 489 -14.92 27.96 -26.75
CA ASP A 489 -15.44 29.02 -27.58
C ASP A 489 -16.44 28.48 -28.62
N ARG A 490 -16.15 27.30 -29.16
CA ARG A 490 -16.99 26.62 -30.17
C ARG A 490 -18.22 25.96 -29.52
N ASP A 491 -18.03 25.29 -28.39
CA ASP A 491 -19.10 24.69 -27.59
C ASP A 491 -18.99 25.14 -26.13
N PRO A 492 -19.62 26.25 -25.74
CA PRO A 492 -19.62 26.74 -24.37
C PRO A 492 -20.27 25.75 -23.36
N GLY A 493 -21.05 24.77 -23.83
CA GLY A 493 -21.68 23.72 -23.03
C GLY A 493 -20.78 22.55 -22.70
N PHE A 494 -19.52 22.53 -23.20
CA PHE A 494 -18.60 21.41 -23.04
C PHE A 494 -17.94 21.40 -21.63
N ALA A 495 -18.64 20.84 -20.62
CA ALA A 495 -18.19 20.85 -19.24
C ALA A 495 -16.83 20.17 -18.99
N LEU A 496 -16.53 19.06 -19.72
CA LEU A 496 -15.23 18.40 -19.61
C LEU A 496 -14.08 19.29 -20.11
N ALA A 497 -14.28 20.06 -21.20
CA ALA A 497 -13.26 20.97 -21.69
C ALA A 497 -12.99 22.14 -20.69
N TRP A 498 -14.02 22.64 -20.05
CA TRP A 498 -13.89 23.62 -18.97
C TRP A 498 -13.11 23.05 -17.77
N THR A 499 -13.36 21.80 -17.39
CA THR A 499 -12.62 21.10 -16.32
C THR A 499 -11.14 20.96 -16.68
N GLU A 500 -10.82 20.48 -17.89
CA GLU A 500 -9.44 20.36 -18.35
C GLU A 500 -8.74 21.71 -18.51
N LEU A 501 -9.46 22.76 -18.87
CA LEU A 501 -8.91 24.11 -18.90
C LEU A 501 -8.48 24.57 -17.50
N SER A 502 -9.29 24.28 -16.47
CA SER A 502 -8.92 24.53 -15.08
C SER A 502 -7.65 23.77 -14.68
N VAL A 503 -7.57 22.46 -15.01
CA VAL A 503 -6.37 21.63 -14.75
C VAL A 503 -5.14 22.22 -15.45
N ALA A 504 -5.27 22.64 -16.69
CA ALA A 504 -4.17 23.21 -17.47
C ALA A 504 -3.64 24.53 -16.86
N TYR A 505 -4.54 25.38 -16.34
CA TYR A 505 -4.12 26.61 -15.67
C TYR A 505 -3.45 26.35 -14.31
N VAL A 506 -3.95 25.42 -13.51
CA VAL A 506 -3.26 24.98 -12.28
C VAL A 506 -1.86 24.44 -12.58
N ARG A 507 -1.72 23.64 -13.65
CA ARG A 507 -0.41 23.15 -14.10
C ARG A 507 0.52 24.30 -14.53
N ARG A 508 -0.02 25.31 -15.20
CA ARG A 508 0.74 26.50 -15.64
C ARG A 508 1.30 27.27 -14.44
N VAL A 509 0.54 27.38 -13.34
CA VAL A 509 1.03 27.90 -12.05
C VAL A 509 2.20 27.04 -11.54
N GLY A 510 2.02 25.74 -11.48
CA GLY A 510 3.06 24.80 -11.03
C GLY A 510 4.35 24.85 -11.86
N TRP A 511 4.28 25.34 -13.12
CA TRP A 511 5.45 25.61 -13.98
C TRP A 511 6.05 27.01 -13.78
N GLY A 512 5.47 27.85 -12.91
CA GLY A 512 5.90 29.25 -12.73
C GLY A 512 5.69 30.14 -13.96
N LEU A 513 4.76 29.81 -14.84
CA LEU A 513 4.49 30.56 -16.09
C LEU A 513 3.49 31.69 -15.91
N VAL A 514 2.78 31.72 -14.80
CA VAL A 514 1.85 32.76 -14.35
C VAL A 514 1.91 32.84 -12.85
N THR A 515 1.47 33.94 -12.27
CA THR A 515 1.33 34.07 -10.83
C THR A 515 0.24 33.14 -10.30
N ASP A 516 0.33 32.74 -9.03
CA ASP A 516 -0.66 31.89 -8.39
C ASP A 516 -2.06 32.52 -8.51
N ASP A 517 -2.17 33.83 -8.22
CA ASP A 517 -3.42 34.56 -8.24
C ASP A 517 -4.09 34.58 -9.63
N GLU A 518 -3.33 34.89 -10.68
CA GLU A 518 -3.83 34.87 -12.06
C GLU A 518 -4.26 33.47 -12.48
N GLY A 519 -3.42 32.46 -12.23
CA GLY A 519 -3.68 31.10 -12.68
C GLY A 519 -4.85 30.45 -11.94
N TYR A 520 -4.91 30.57 -10.62
CA TYR A 520 -6.00 30.01 -9.83
C TYR A 520 -7.34 30.74 -10.03
N THR A 521 -7.32 32.06 -10.31
CA THR A 521 -8.54 32.79 -10.66
C THR A 521 -9.17 32.23 -11.94
N VAL A 522 -8.37 32.07 -13.01
CA VAL A 522 -8.86 31.50 -14.27
C VAL A 522 -9.26 30.01 -14.11
N ALA A 523 -8.48 29.26 -13.35
CA ALA A 523 -8.79 27.85 -13.08
C ALA A 523 -10.14 27.69 -12.35
N ARG A 524 -10.42 28.57 -11.39
CA ARG A 524 -11.69 28.58 -10.64
C ARG A 524 -12.86 28.93 -11.55
N ASP A 525 -12.77 30.02 -12.31
CA ASP A 525 -13.81 30.41 -13.25
C ASP A 525 -14.16 29.29 -14.23
N ALA A 526 -13.16 28.55 -14.69
CA ALA A 526 -13.36 27.42 -15.60
C ALA A 526 -14.07 26.25 -14.90
N VAL A 527 -13.64 25.84 -13.71
CA VAL A 527 -14.27 24.71 -13.01
C VAL A 527 -15.66 25.06 -12.49
N ASP A 528 -15.90 26.31 -12.08
CA ASP A 528 -17.24 26.76 -11.65
C ASP A 528 -18.23 26.75 -12.83
N ARG A 529 -17.78 27.10 -14.04
CA ARG A 529 -18.56 26.93 -15.29
C ARG A 529 -18.86 25.46 -15.57
N ALA A 530 -17.86 24.58 -15.41
CA ALA A 530 -18.06 23.14 -15.59
C ALA A 530 -19.14 22.60 -14.64
N LEU A 531 -19.09 22.97 -13.36
CA LEU A 531 -20.06 22.57 -12.33
C LEU A 531 -21.44 23.20 -12.53
N ALA A 532 -21.52 24.40 -13.11
CA ALA A 532 -22.78 25.03 -13.46
C ALA A 532 -23.48 24.31 -14.63
N LEU A 533 -22.69 23.80 -15.60
CA LEU A 533 -23.17 23.03 -16.75
C LEU A 533 -23.54 21.61 -16.37
N GLU A 534 -22.68 20.94 -15.57
CA GLU A 534 -22.88 19.54 -15.14
C GLU A 534 -22.53 19.42 -13.63
N PRO A 535 -23.53 19.58 -12.74
CA PRO A 535 -23.33 19.51 -11.28
C PRO A 535 -22.85 18.17 -10.75
N ASP A 536 -23.02 17.09 -11.53
CA ASP A 536 -22.63 15.72 -11.17
C ASP A 536 -21.32 15.27 -11.85
N LEU A 537 -20.45 16.20 -12.22
CA LEU A 537 -19.16 15.88 -12.85
C LEU A 537 -18.09 15.64 -11.79
N ALA A 538 -17.73 14.36 -11.57
CA ALA A 538 -16.76 13.93 -10.55
C ALA A 538 -15.39 14.63 -10.71
N ASP A 539 -14.90 14.74 -11.95
CA ASP A 539 -13.62 15.37 -12.25
C ASP A 539 -13.61 16.87 -11.90
N ALA A 540 -14.73 17.58 -12.12
CA ALA A 540 -14.86 18.97 -11.74
C ALA A 540 -14.91 19.14 -10.21
N HIS A 541 -15.60 18.25 -9.49
CA HIS A 541 -15.58 18.23 -8.02
C HIS A 541 -14.17 17.96 -7.47
N ALA A 542 -13.42 17.05 -8.07
CA ALA A 542 -12.03 16.79 -7.69
C ALA A 542 -11.12 18.00 -7.97
N GLN A 543 -11.34 18.69 -9.10
CA GLN A 543 -10.57 19.88 -9.48
C GLN A 543 -10.84 21.07 -8.57
N ILE A 544 -12.10 21.35 -8.23
CA ILE A 544 -12.43 22.44 -7.28
C ILE A 544 -11.91 22.11 -5.86
N ALA A 545 -11.89 20.83 -5.47
CA ALA A 545 -11.27 20.40 -4.22
C ALA A 545 -9.77 20.69 -4.20
N TRP A 546 -9.06 20.44 -5.31
CA TRP A 546 -7.66 20.80 -5.45
C TRP A 546 -7.44 22.29 -5.19
N ILE A 547 -8.20 23.16 -5.86
CA ILE A 547 -8.10 24.62 -5.70
C ILE A 547 -8.38 25.02 -4.23
N ARG A 548 -9.42 24.44 -3.62
CA ARG A 548 -9.77 24.69 -2.21
C ARG A 548 -8.67 24.25 -1.24
N MET A 549 -7.96 23.16 -1.52
CA MET A 549 -6.85 22.70 -0.67
C MET A 549 -5.61 23.58 -0.81
N PHE A 550 -5.16 23.81 -2.03
CA PHE A 550 -3.82 24.34 -2.27
C PHE A 550 -3.78 25.86 -2.40
N TYR A 551 -4.89 26.49 -2.77
CA TYR A 551 -4.93 27.94 -2.93
C TYR A 551 -5.82 28.64 -1.91
N ASP A 552 -7.04 28.12 -1.63
CA ASP A 552 -7.98 28.79 -0.70
C ASP A 552 -7.71 28.45 0.76
N TRP A 553 -7.09 27.29 1.04
CA TRP A 553 -7.01 26.67 2.35
C TRP A 553 -8.37 26.46 3.00
N ASN A 554 -9.39 26.17 2.15
CA ASN A 554 -10.75 25.86 2.56
C ASN A 554 -10.91 24.34 2.75
N TRP A 555 -10.48 23.84 3.89
CA TRP A 555 -10.42 22.40 4.21
C TRP A 555 -11.78 21.73 4.19
N ARG A 556 -12.82 22.37 4.78
CA ARG A 556 -14.20 21.85 4.80
C ARG A 556 -14.80 21.80 3.38
N GLY A 557 -14.60 22.86 2.60
CA GLY A 557 -15.05 22.89 1.22
C GLY A 557 -14.35 21.84 0.35
N ALA A 558 -13.06 21.59 0.60
CA ALA A 558 -12.31 20.54 -0.08
C ALA A 558 -12.83 19.14 0.27
N GLU A 559 -13.07 18.87 1.57
CA GLU A 559 -13.60 17.59 2.04
C GLU A 559 -15.01 17.30 1.47
N ALA A 560 -15.89 18.31 1.47
CA ALA A 560 -17.21 18.19 0.87
C ALA A 560 -17.16 17.89 -0.64
N SER A 561 -16.26 18.56 -1.38
CA SER A 561 -16.08 18.34 -2.82
C SER A 561 -15.52 16.97 -3.13
N LEU A 562 -14.54 16.49 -2.36
CA LEU A 562 -13.98 15.14 -2.52
C LEU A 562 -14.99 14.06 -2.12
N GLY A 563 -15.81 14.31 -1.07
CA GLY A 563 -16.91 13.43 -0.72
C GLY A 563 -17.86 13.25 -1.91
N ARG A 564 -18.27 14.36 -2.54
CA ARG A 564 -19.12 14.32 -3.73
C ARG A 564 -18.46 13.62 -4.91
N ALA A 565 -17.17 13.88 -5.16
CA ALA A 565 -16.42 13.22 -6.21
C ALA A 565 -16.33 11.70 -6.00
N LEU A 566 -16.15 11.24 -4.75
CA LEU A 566 -16.14 9.81 -4.40
C LEU A 566 -17.50 9.13 -4.53
N GLU A 567 -18.59 9.85 -4.23
CA GLU A 567 -19.95 9.34 -4.47
C GLU A 567 -20.21 9.14 -5.97
N LEU A 568 -19.76 10.08 -6.80
CA LEU A 568 -19.95 10.06 -8.26
C LEU A 568 -19.01 9.08 -8.97
N ALA A 569 -17.80 8.86 -8.44
CA ALA A 569 -16.78 7.99 -9.03
C ALA A 569 -16.00 7.21 -7.94
N PRO A 570 -16.62 6.24 -7.26
CA PRO A 570 -16.04 5.53 -6.11
C PRO A 570 -14.83 4.67 -6.47
N GLY A 571 -14.67 4.29 -7.75
CA GLY A 571 -13.54 3.56 -8.30
C GLY A 571 -12.40 4.42 -8.87
N SER A 572 -12.53 5.75 -8.86
CA SER A 572 -11.51 6.64 -9.43
C SER A 572 -10.25 6.70 -8.54
N SER A 573 -9.16 6.09 -9.02
CA SER A 573 -7.86 6.11 -8.35
C SER A 573 -7.36 7.53 -8.08
N SER A 574 -7.59 8.47 -9.00
CA SER A 574 -7.19 9.87 -8.85
C SER A 574 -7.96 10.58 -7.74
N VAL A 575 -9.27 10.36 -7.63
CA VAL A 575 -10.12 10.94 -6.57
C VAL A 575 -9.76 10.34 -5.22
N ILE A 576 -9.58 9.02 -5.14
CA ILE A 576 -9.16 8.32 -3.91
C ILE A 576 -7.81 8.85 -3.44
N ARG A 577 -6.83 8.97 -4.34
CA ARG A 577 -5.51 9.53 -4.04
C ARG A 577 -5.60 10.97 -3.52
N LEU A 578 -6.42 11.80 -4.17
CA LEU A 578 -6.58 13.19 -3.75
C LEU A 578 -7.23 13.31 -2.37
N SER A 579 -8.16 12.42 -2.04
CA SER A 579 -8.74 12.31 -0.69
C SER A 579 -7.67 11.91 0.35
N GLY A 580 -6.74 11.03 -0.02
CA GLY A 580 -5.57 10.70 0.80
C GLY A 580 -4.63 11.90 1.00
N VAL A 581 -4.44 12.74 -0.02
CA VAL A 581 -3.66 13.98 0.11
C VAL A 581 -4.32 14.92 1.12
N LEU A 582 -5.63 15.10 1.07
CA LEU A 582 -6.35 15.92 2.06
C LEU A 582 -6.25 15.33 3.47
N ALA A 583 -6.39 14.01 3.62
CA ALA A 583 -6.20 13.35 4.92
C ALA A 583 -4.81 13.61 5.50
N GLY A 584 -3.75 13.53 4.67
CA GLY A 584 -2.40 13.88 5.07
C GLY A 584 -2.25 15.34 5.49
N ILE A 585 -2.78 16.28 4.72
CA ILE A 585 -2.79 17.73 5.05
C ILE A 585 -3.46 17.97 6.42
N LEU A 586 -4.55 17.25 6.71
CA LEU A 586 -5.31 17.36 7.96
C LEU A 586 -4.70 16.58 9.12
N ASP A 587 -3.46 16.10 8.98
CA ASP A 587 -2.72 15.36 10.01
C ASP A 587 -3.39 14.03 10.41
N ARG A 588 -3.91 13.32 9.39
CA ARG A 588 -4.48 11.96 9.48
C ARG A 588 -3.66 11.00 8.60
N PRO A 589 -2.39 10.72 8.97
CA PRO A 589 -1.48 9.99 8.09
C PRO A 589 -1.90 8.53 7.85
N ASP A 590 -2.52 7.85 8.83
CA ASP A 590 -3.01 6.48 8.65
C ASP A 590 -4.14 6.41 7.64
N ASP A 591 -5.08 7.36 7.68
CA ASP A 591 -6.15 7.48 6.68
C ASP A 591 -5.57 7.76 5.30
N ALA A 592 -4.56 8.64 5.21
CA ALA A 592 -3.88 8.96 3.97
C ALA A 592 -3.21 7.71 3.36
N ILE A 593 -2.46 6.94 4.15
CA ILE A 593 -1.83 5.69 3.71
C ILE A 593 -2.87 4.67 3.26
N GLY A 594 -3.97 4.51 4.01
CA GLY A 594 -5.08 3.63 3.64
C GLY A 594 -5.68 4.01 2.28
N MET A 595 -5.88 5.31 2.03
CA MET A 595 -6.39 5.82 0.75
C MET A 595 -5.38 5.65 -0.39
N PHE A 596 -4.08 5.89 -0.16
CA PHE A 596 -3.06 5.68 -1.20
C PHE A 596 -2.93 4.20 -1.58
N ARG A 597 -2.99 3.28 -0.62
CA ARG A 597 -3.03 1.84 -0.91
C ARG A 597 -4.27 1.47 -1.70
N ARG A 598 -5.45 1.96 -1.29
CA ARG A 598 -6.69 1.77 -2.05
C ARG A 598 -6.59 2.34 -3.47
N ALA A 599 -5.94 3.49 -3.66
CA ALA A 599 -5.71 4.05 -5.00
C ALA A 599 -4.80 3.14 -5.84
N LEU A 600 -3.77 2.54 -5.22
CA LEU A 600 -2.87 1.57 -5.87
C LEU A 600 -3.55 0.24 -6.18
N ASP A 601 -4.53 -0.19 -5.38
CA ASP A 601 -5.36 -1.35 -5.70
C ASP A 601 -6.19 -1.13 -6.98
N GLN A 602 -6.60 0.11 -7.23
CA GLN A 602 -7.31 0.49 -8.46
C GLN A 602 -6.35 0.72 -9.65
N ASP A 603 -5.18 1.27 -9.37
CA ASP A 603 -4.18 1.67 -10.37
C ASP A 603 -2.76 1.30 -9.90
N PRO A 604 -2.35 0.03 -10.08
CA PRO A 604 -1.07 -0.48 -9.57
C PRO A 604 0.18 0.18 -10.16
N LEU A 605 0.08 0.86 -11.30
CA LEU A 605 1.19 1.54 -11.97
C LEU A 605 1.15 3.06 -11.78
N SER A 606 0.44 3.56 -10.76
CA SER A 606 0.32 4.99 -10.47
C SER A 606 1.57 5.54 -9.77
N ALA A 607 2.52 6.08 -10.54
CA ALA A 607 3.69 6.77 -9.98
C ALA A 607 3.29 7.89 -9.00
N ALA A 608 2.14 8.56 -9.27
CA ALA A 608 1.63 9.63 -8.40
C ALA A 608 1.16 9.09 -7.04
N ALA A 609 0.52 7.92 -7.01
CA ALA A 609 0.06 7.30 -5.77
C ALA A 609 1.24 6.77 -4.95
N TYR A 610 2.23 6.14 -5.58
CA TYR A 610 3.48 5.73 -4.91
C TYR A 610 4.24 6.91 -4.32
N HIS A 611 4.39 8.01 -5.05
CA HIS A 611 5.02 9.23 -4.53
C HIS A 611 4.25 9.78 -3.31
N SER A 612 2.91 9.86 -3.38
CA SER A 612 2.07 10.32 -2.26
C SER A 612 2.18 9.40 -1.05
N LEU A 613 2.24 8.08 -1.28
CA LEU A 613 2.47 7.08 -0.23
C LEU A 613 3.84 7.27 0.43
N GLY A 614 4.90 7.49 -0.37
CA GLY A 614 6.24 7.77 0.13
C GLY A 614 6.28 9.00 1.04
N LEU A 615 5.58 10.08 0.66
CA LEU A 615 5.47 11.28 1.50
C LEU A 615 4.78 10.99 2.84
N ALA A 616 3.67 10.25 2.83
CA ALA A 616 2.94 9.93 4.06
C ALA A 616 3.73 9.01 5.00
N LEU A 617 4.44 8.02 4.45
CA LEU A 617 5.32 7.14 5.22
C LEU A 617 6.53 7.89 5.80
N HIS A 618 7.10 8.83 5.04
CA HIS A 618 8.18 9.70 5.53
C HIS A 618 7.75 10.55 6.74
N VAL A 619 6.52 11.05 6.74
CA VAL A 619 5.95 11.82 7.86
C VAL A 619 5.82 10.98 9.14
N LEU A 620 5.59 9.68 9.01
CA LEU A 620 5.51 8.70 10.10
C LEU A 620 6.88 8.11 10.49
N ASP A 621 7.97 8.62 9.92
CA ASP A 621 9.34 8.15 10.13
C ASP A 621 9.56 6.67 9.70
N ASP A 622 8.63 6.09 8.90
CA ASP A 622 8.83 4.79 8.24
C ASP A 622 9.66 4.97 6.96
N PHE A 623 10.92 5.34 7.18
CA PHE A 623 11.86 5.65 6.08
C PHE A 623 12.15 4.46 5.15
N PRO A 624 12.22 3.18 5.62
CA PRO A 624 12.38 2.05 4.72
C PRO A 624 11.24 1.91 3.72
N ALA A 625 9.99 1.96 4.19
CA ALA A 625 8.82 1.86 3.32
C ALA A 625 8.64 3.11 2.44
N ALA A 626 8.98 4.31 2.94
CA ALA A 626 8.98 5.53 2.15
C ALA A 626 9.98 5.46 0.98
N GLU A 627 11.20 4.97 1.23
CA GLU A 627 12.23 4.77 0.22
C GLU A 627 11.76 3.81 -0.88
N GLU A 628 11.15 2.68 -0.50
CA GLU A 628 10.61 1.70 -1.46
C GLU A 628 9.52 2.35 -2.34
N ALA A 629 8.59 3.09 -1.73
CA ALA A 629 7.53 3.77 -2.45
C ALA A 629 8.06 4.82 -3.43
N PHE A 630 9.06 5.64 -3.04
CA PHE A 630 9.68 6.60 -3.95
C PHE A 630 10.45 5.94 -5.08
N ARG A 631 11.19 4.87 -4.82
CA ARG A 631 11.86 4.09 -5.88
C ARG A 631 10.85 3.53 -6.86
N LYS A 632 9.76 2.95 -6.36
CA LYS A 632 8.69 2.45 -7.25
C LYS A 632 8.06 3.56 -8.09
N ALA A 633 7.89 4.77 -7.53
CA ALA A 633 7.43 5.92 -8.29
C ALA A 633 8.41 6.31 -9.41
N LEU A 634 9.73 6.23 -9.16
CA LEU A 634 10.78 6.52 -10.15
C LEU A 634 10.94 5.42 -11.19
N ASP A 635 10.76 4.15 -10.82
CA ASP A 635 10.73 3.03 -11.78
C ASP A 635 9.62 3.23 -12.82
N LEU A 636 8.45 3.72 -12.39
CA LEU A 636 7.29 3.97 -13.25
C LEU A 636 7.40 5.28 -14.02
N ALA A 637 8.00 6.31 -13.44
CA ALA A 637 8.16 7.65 -14.03
C ALA A 637 9.52 8.27 -13.61
N PRO A 638 10.62 7.94 -14.32
CA PRO A 638 11.96 8.37 -13.94
C PRO A 638 12.17 9.89 -13.89
N GLN A 639 11.36 10.65 -14.62
CA GLN A 639 11.43 12.12 -14.69
C GLN A 639 10.41 12.82 -13.77
N ARG A 640 9.83 12.08 -12.81
CA ARG A 640 8.82 12.66 -11.92
C ARG A 640 9.46 13.71 -10.99
N ILE A 641 9.04 14.95 -11.18
CA ILE A 641 9.52 16.12 -10.45
C ILE A 641 9.39 15.94 -8.93
N GLY A 642 10.44 16.30 -8.20
CA GLY A 642 10.52 16.31 -6.74
C GLY A 642 10.70 14.94 -6.12
N THR A 643 10.62 13.84 -6.88
CA THR A 643 10.69 12.49 -6.30
C THR A 643 12.12 12.12 -5.90
N HIS A 644 13.12 12.46 -6.71
CA HIS A 644 14.53 12.27 -6.35
C HIS A 644 14.90 13.09 -5.10
N ALA A 645 14.41 14.34 -5.00
CA ALA A 645 14.65 15.19 -3.84
C ALA A 645 14.06 14.61 -2.55
N HIS A 646 12.80 14.17 -2.57
CA HIS A 646 12.18 13.54 -1.40
C HIS A 646 12.80 12.18 -1.04
N LEU A 647 13.21 11.39 -2.04
CA LEU A 647 13.98 10.16 -1.84
C LEU A 647 15.33 10.46 -1.17
N ALA A 648 16.06 11.49 -1.64
CA ALA A 648 17.32 11.92 -1.05
C ALA A 648 17.17 12.27 0.43
N LEU A 649 16.12 13.01 0.80
CA LEU A 649 15.86 13.36 2.20
C LEU A 649 15.43 12.17 3.04
N THR A 650 14.77 11.18 2.44
CA THR A 650 14.43 9.91 3.12
C THR A 650 15.70 9.08 3.37
N ILE A 651 16.59 8.99 2.40
CA ILE A 651 17.89 8.31 2.52
C ILE A 651 18.78 9.03 3.56
N LEU A 652 18.75 10.37 3.58
CA LEU A 652 19.46 11.20 4.56
C LEU A 652 19.00 10.88 5.99
N ALA A 653 17.69 10.79 6.22
CA ALA A 653 17.11 10.44 7.53
C ALA A 653 17.54 9.04 8.00
N ARG A 654 17.98 8.15 7.10
CA ARG A 654 18.57 6.84 7.41
C ARG A 654 20.08 6.88 7.64
N GLY A 655 20.71 8.06 7.67
CA GLY A 655 22.15 8.25 7.89
C GLY A 655 23.03 7.91 6.68
N ARG A 656 22.46 7.72 5.48
CA ARG A 656 23.19 7.33 4.26
C ARG A 656 23.55 8.58 3.45
N HIS A 657 24.44 9.41 3.97
CA HIS A 657 24.71 10.77 3.51
C HIS A 657 25.23 10.87 2.08
N GLU A 658 26.16 9.98 1.67
CA GLU A 658 26.73 10.00 0.31
C GLU A 658 25.71 9.59 -0.75
N GLU A 659 24.86 8.63 -0.43
CA GLU A 659 23.78 8.20 -1.31
C GLU A 659 22.70 9.29 -1.43
N ALA A 660 22.38 9.96 -0.33
CA ALA A 660 21.45 11.09 -0.32
C ALA A 660 21.94 12.24 -1.23
N LEU A 661 23.24 12.55 -1.20
CA LEU A 661 23.83 13.55 -2.07
C LEU A 661 23.75 13.15 -3.55
N ALA A 662 24.10 11.89 -3.85
CA ALA A 662 24.01 11.38 -5.21
C ALA A 662 22.57 11.43 -5.73
N GLU A 663 21.60 11.08 -4.88
CA GLU A 663 20.19 11.09 -5.25
C GLU A 663 19.63 12.51 -5.43
N ALA A 664 19.97 13.46 -4.55
CA ALA A 664 19.58 14.86 -4.68
C ALA A 664 20.09 15.47 -5.99
N THR A 665 21.30 15.08 -6.42
CA THR A 665 21.91 15.56 -7.67
C THR A 665 21.16 15.07 -8.92
N ARG A 666 20.44 13.96 -8.85
CA ARG A 666 19.63 13.41 -9.95
C ARG A 666 18.35 14.18 -10.21
N GLU A 667 17.89 15.01 -9.26
CA GLU A 667 16.66 15.78 -9.43
C GLU A 667 16.79 16.76 -10.61
N ALA A 668 15.87 16.64 -11.55
CA ALA A 668 15.91 17.41 -12.79
C ALA A 668 15.43 18.85 -12.58
N GLU A 669 14.46 19.06 -11.68
CA GLU A 669 13.92 20.38 -11.40
C GLU A 669 14.85 21.15 -10.44
N ASP A 670 15.32 22.33 -10.87
CA ASP A 670 16.40 23.06 -10.20
C ASP A 670 16.05 23.46 -8.76
N GLY A 671 14.83 23.92 -8.52
CA GLY A 671 14.39 24.32 -7.18
C GLY A 671 14.37 23.16 -6.19
N TYR A 672 13.79 22.00 -6.55
CA TYR A 672 13.83 20.80 -5.72
C TYR A 672 15.25 20.28 -5.51
N ARG A 673 16.09 20.36 -6.54
CA ARG A 673 17.49 19.95 -6.45
C ARG A 673 18.26 20.84 -5.46
N LEU A 674 18.14 22.14 -5.58
CA LEU A 674 18.84 23.09 -4.71
C LEU A 674 18.36 23.00 -3.25
N TRP A 675 17.05 22.85 -3.03
CA TRP A 675 16.48 22.62 -1.71
C TRP A 675 17.03 21.35 -1.06
N ALA A 676 17.02 20.22 -1.76
CA ALA A 676 17.54 18.96 -1.22
C ALA A 676 19.05 19.04 -0.95
N LEU A 677 19.83 19.63 -1.89
CA LEU A 677 21.28 19.81 -1.73
C LEU A 677 21.62 20.69 -0.52
N ALA A 678 20.90 21.80 -0.30
CA ALA A 678 21.13 22.68 0.85
C ALA A 678 20.98 21.92 2.17
N ILE A 679 19.94 21.07 2.30
CA ILE A 679 19.71 20.28 3.48
C ILE A 679 20.74 19.15 3.62
N VAL A 680 21.05 18.42 2.54
CA VAL A 680 22.00 17.30 2.56
C VAL A 680 23.40 17.79 2.95
N HIS A 681 23.88 18.90 2.35
CA HIS A 681 25.18 19.48 2.68
C HIS A 681 25.24 19.94 4.14
N ARG A 682 24.18 20.58 4.66
CA ARG A 682 24.10 20.98 6.06
C ARG A 682 24.28 19.79 7.02
N VAL A 683 23.54 18.69 6.78
CA VAL A 683 23.63 17.49 7.64
C VAL A 683 25.00 16.80 7.53
N ARG A 684 25.68 16.93 6.39
CA ARG A 684 27.05 16.44 6.19
C ARG A 684 28.13 17.32 6.85
N GLY A 685 27.76 18.51 7.35
CA GLY A 685 28.69 19.48 7.91
C GLY A 685 29.45 20.30 6.86
N ASP A 686 29.00 20.32 5.61
CA ASP A 686 29.54 21.15 4.52
C ASP A 686 28.72 22.44 4.42
N ASP A 687 28.94 23.34 5.37
CA ASP A 687 28.17 24.58 5.49
C ASP A 687 28.37 25.48 4.26
N ALA A 688 29.56 25.53 3.68
CA ALA A 688 29.83 26.35 2.50
C ALA A 688 29.03 25.90 1.27
N ALA A 689 28.92 24.59 1.02
CA ALA A 689 28.12 24.04 -0.06
C ALA A 689 26.62 24.22 0.21
N SER A 690 26.20 24.10 1.47
CA SER A 690 24.82 24.36 1.89
C SER A 690 24.44 25.84 1.65
N ASP A 691 25.30 26.78 2.01
CA ASP A 691 25.10 28.23 1.78
C ASP A 691 25.01 28.55 0.30
N ALA A 692 25.90 27.99 -0.50
CA ALA A 692 25.89 28.18 -1.95
C ALA A 692 24.61 27.64 -2.60
N ALA A 693 24.11 26.49 -2.16
CA ALA A 693 22.85 25.91 -2.66
C ALA A 693 21.65 26.77 -2.24
N LEU A 694 21.57 27.17 -0.96
CA LEU A 694 20.51 28.06 -0.45
C LEU A 694 20.50 29.40 -1.18
N GLN A 695 21.68 30.07 -1.34
CA GLN A 695 21.75 31.35 -2.01
C GLN A 695 21.26 31.25 -3.46
N ARG A 696 21.66 30.21 -4.18
CA ARG A 696 21.16 29.95 -5.53
C ARG A 696 19.65 29.72 -5.57
N LEU A 697 19.09 29.01 -4.57
CA LEU A 697 17.65 28.82 -4.47
C LEU A 697 16.91 30.13 -4.27
N ILE A 698 17.45 31.02 -3.42
CA ILE A 698 16.91 32.35 -3.18
C ILE A 698 17.01 33.22 -4.44
N ASP A 699 18.19 33.32 -5.08
CA ASP A 699 18.44 34.18 -6.21
C ASP A 699 17.59 33.83 -7.44
N ALA A 700 17.42 32.53 -7.69
CA ALA A 700 16.72 32.03 -8.89
C ALA A 700 15.22 31.78 -8.67
N HIS A 701 14.79 31.48 -7.46
CA HIS A 701 13.50 30.86 -7.24
C HIS A 701 12.70 31.40 -6.03
N ALA A 702 13.18 32.46 -5.34
CA ALA A 702 12.58 32.96 -4.09
C ALA A 702 11.08 33.23 -4.13
N ASP A 703 10.53 33.58 -5.29
CA ASP A 703 9.10 33.90 -5.43
C ASP A 703 8.19 32.67 -5.46
N LEU A 704 8.73 31.48 -5.83
CA LEU A 704 7.98 30.22 -5.98
C LEU A 704 8.35 29.19 -4.92
N TRP A 705 9.44 29.39 -4.19
CA TRP A 705 10.05 28.39 -3.30
C TRP A 705 10.25 28.92 -1.87
N ALA A 706 9.46 29.88 -1.46
CA ALA A 706 9.60 30.52 -0.15
C ALA A 706 9.45 29.50 1.01
N LEU A 707 8.55 28.54 0.89
CA LEU A 707 8.41 27.47 1.87
C LEU A 707 9.67 26.60 1.97
N GLN A 708 10.26 26.19 0.84
CA GLN A 708 11.46 25.35 0.84
C GLN A 708 12.67 26.11 1.40
N VAL A 709 12.78 27.42 1.16
CA VAL A 709 13.78 28.26 1.81
C VAL A 709 13.57 28.27 3.33
N ALA A 710 12.32 28.41 3.80
CA ALA A 710 11.99 28.31 5.24
C ALA A 710 12.39 26.94 5.83
N GLU A 711 12.19 25.84 5.07
CA GLU A 711 12.61 24.50 5.51
C GLU A 711 14.14 24.39 5.66
N VAL A 712 14.91 25.03 4.78
CA VAL A 712 16.38 25.04 4.89
C VAL A 712 16.82 25.82 6.12
N HIS A 713 16.25 27.02 6.38
CA HIS A 713 16.55 27.81 7.58
C HIS A 713 16.14 27.05 8.85
N ALA A 714 14.97 26.39 8.86
CA ALA A 714 14.56 25.56 9.98
C ALA A 714 15.52 24.38 10.24
N ALA A 715 16.03 23.73 9.18
CA ALA A 715 17.02 22.66 9.28
C ALA A 715 18.40 23.15 9.79
N ARG A 716 18.65 24.46 9.73
CA ARG A 716 19.84 25.13 10.26
C ARG A 716 19.63 25.70 11.65
N GLU A 717 18.44 25.55 12.24
CA GLU A 717 18.04 26.15 13.50
C GLU A 717 17.98 27.68 13.47
N GLU A 718 17.88 28.30 12.31
CA GLU A 718 17.72 29.73 12.04
C GLU A 718 16.23 30.08 12.10
N VAL A 719 15.71 30.16 13.33
CA VAL A 719 14.25 30.22 13.59
C VAL A 719 13.60 31.49 13.07
N ASP A 720 14.25 32.64 13.21
CA ASP A 720 13.68 33.92 12.81
C ASP A 720 13.60 34.02 11.28
N GLU A 721 14.66 33.64 10.60
CA GLU A 721 14.72 33.56 9.14
C GLU A 721 13.70 32.60 8.58
N ALA A 722 13.53 31.44 9.23
CA ALA A 722 12.50 30.48 8.83
C ALA A 722 11.09 31.10 8.89
N PHE A 723 10.76 31.87 9.94
CA PHE A 723 9.48 32.56 10.03
C PHE A 723 9.33 33.71 9.04
N GLU A 724 10.39 34.48 8.75
CA GLU A 724 10.34 35.49 7.70
C GLU A 724 9.96 34.88 6.34
N TRP A 725 10.56 33.75 6.01
CA TRP A 725 10.23 33.03 4.77
C TRP A 725 8.86 32.37 4.79
N LEU A 726 8.38 31.88 5.95
CA LEU A 726 7.01 31.39 6.08
C LEU A 726 5.97 32.51 5.92
N ASP A 727 6.22 33.71 6.44
CA ASP A 727 5.36 34.87 6.22
C ASP A 727 5.36 35.32 4.75
N ARG A 728 6.52 35.26 4.08
CA ARG A 728 6.61 35.49 2.64
C ARG A 728 5.82 34.46 1.84
N ALA A 729 5.97 33.16 2.18
CA ALA A 729 5.21 32.06 1.57
C ALA A 729 3.70 32.27 1.74
N TYR A 730 3.28 32.68 2.95
CA TYR A 730 1.87 32.99 3.23
C TYR A 730 1.36 34.18 2.38
N GLY A 731 2.14 35.27 2.30
CA GLY A 731 1.79 36.46 1.52
C GLY A 731 1.69 36.20 0.02
N LYS A 732 2.48 35.25 -0.49
CA LYS A 732 2.48 34.82 -1.90
C LYS A 732 1.48 33.71 -2.20
N ARG A 733 0.78 33.20 -1.20
CA ARG A 733 -0.11 32.04 -1.28
C ARG A 733 0.59 30.78 -1.83
N ASP A 734 1.85 30.56 -1.40
CA ASP A 734 2.63 29.37 -1.78
C ASP A 734 1.83 28.11 -1.51
N THR A 735 1.55 27.35 -2.57
CA THR A 735 0.71 26.14 -2.52
C THR A 735 1.31 25.03 -1.66
N GLY A 736 2.62 25.01 -1.46
CA GLY A 736 3.31 24.09 -0.57
C GLY A 736 2.87 24.22 0.89
N LEU A 737 2.46 25.42 1.32
CA LEU A 737 1.97 25.68 2.69
C LEU A 737 0.78 24.81 3.08
N ALA A 738 -0.01 24.30 2.13
CA ALA A 738 -1.07 23.35 2.43
C ALA A 738 -0.58 22.16 3.27
N ARG A 739 0.70 21.77 3.11
CA ARG A 739 1.32 20.64 3.83
C ARG A 739 2.19 21.07 5.02
N VAL A 740 2.21 22.35 5.40
CA VAL A 740 3.13 22.91 6.40
C VAL A 740 3.16 22.11 7.72
N ARG A 741 2.01 21.57 8.16
CA ARG A 741 1.90 20.77 9.39
C ARG A 741 2.63 19.44 9.36
N THR A 742 2.80 18.85 8.18
CA THR A 742 3.34 17.50 8.00
C THR A 742 4.82 17.51 7.58
N ILE A 743 5.43 18.68 7.46
CA ILE A 743 6.85 18.81 7.13
C ILE A 743 7.68 18.58 8.38
N ALA A 744 8.36 17.43 8.45
CA ALA A 744 9.15 17.03 9.62
C ALA A 744 10.21 18.06 10.04
N ARG A 745 10.84 18.75 9.08
CA ARG A 745 11.89 19.76 9.33
C ARG A 745 11.38 21.02 10.02
N LEU A 746 10.08 21.32 9.90
CA LEU A 746 9.44 22.44 10.59
C LEU A 746 8.99 22.11 12.02
N ARG A 747 9.14 20.86 12.47
CA ARG A 747 8.76 20.44 13.84
C ARG A 747 9.44 21.28 14.92
N ALA A 748 10.67 21.73 14.70
CA ALA A 748 11.39 22.61 15.63
C ALA A 748 10.69 23.96 15.85
N LEU A 749 9.87 24.42 14.92
CA LEU A 749 9.12 25.68 14.97
C LEU A 749 7.78 25.55 15.71
N HIS A 750 7.28 24.33 15.99
CA HIS A 750 5.95 24.08 16.53
C HIS A 750 5.73 24.69 17.93
N GLY A 751 6.80 24.88 18.71
CA GLY A 751 6.76 25.52 20.03
C GLY A 751 6.60 27.04 20.02
N ASP A 752 6.89 27.70 18.89
CA ASP A 752 6.84 29.15 18.75
C ASP A 752 5.40 29.68 18.58
N VAL A 753 5.11 30.84 19.12
CA VAL A 753 3.78 31.48 19.01
C VAL A 753 3.42 31.80 17.54
N ARG A 754 4.40 32.18 16.73
CA ARG A 754 4.26 32.50 15.30
C ARG A 754 3.75 31.32 14.51
N TRP A 755 4.10 30.09 14.90
CA TRP A 755 3.58 28.86 14.28
C TRP A 755 2.07 28.73 14.42
N ARG A 756 1.57 28.95 15.65
CA ARG A 756 0.11 28.90 15.91
C ARG A 756 -0.63 30.00 15.14
N ASP A 757 -0.05 31.19 15.03
CA ASP A 757 -0.65 32.29 14.28
C ASP A 757 -0.70 31.98 12.77
N LEU A 758 0.33 31.37 12.20
CA LEU A 758 0.32 30.89 10.82
C LEU A 758 -0.80 29.87 10.58
N LEU A 759 -0.90 28.84 11.43
CA LEU A 759 -1.94 27.82 11.30
C LEU A 759 -3.36 28.40 11.44
N ARG A 760 -3.55 29.41 12.32
CA ARG A 760 -4.83 30.12 12.46
C ARG A 760 -5.15 30.90 11.20
N LYS A 761 -4.21 31.66 10.64
CA LYS A 761 -4.39 32.38 9.37
C LYS A 761 -4.76 31.45 8.21
N MET A 762 -4.30 30.21 8.24
CA MET A 762 -4.63 29.17 7.25
C MET A 762 -5.90 28.36 7.55
N GLY A 763 -6.65 28.71 8.60
CA GLY A 763 -7.92 28.07 8.96
C GLY A 763 -7.81 26.66 9.55
N PHE A 764 -6.64 26.21 9.99
CA PHE A 764 -6.48 24.86 10.59
C PHE A 764 -7.17 24.71 11.96
N GLU A 765 -7.32 25.77 12.75
CA GLU A 765 -7.97 25.71 14.07
C GLU A 765 -9.43 25.27 14.01
N GLU A 766 -10.15 25.63 12.95
CA GLU A 766 -11.55 25.26 12.76
C GLU A 766 -11.77 23.76 12.54
N VAL A 767 -10.75 23.04 12.09
CA VAL A 767 -10.82 21.60 11.80
C VAL A 767 -10.32 20.77 12.98
N VAL A 768 -9.30 21.25 13.72
CA VAL A 768 -8.68 20.54 14.83
C VAL A 768 -9.53 20.61 16.12
N GLY A 769 -10.33 21.68 16.30
CA GLY A 769 -11.18 21.86 17.50
C GLY A 769 -12.29 20.82 17.69
N ARG A 770 -12.57 19.95 16.72
CA ARG A 770 -13.58 18.88 16.77
C ARG A 770 -13.02 17.47 16.97
N LEU A 771 -11.69 17.32 17.04
CA LEU A 771 -11.02 16.03 17.16
C LEU A 771 -10.33 15.81 18.52
N ARG A 772 -10.68 16.64 19.53
CA ARG A 772 -10.29 16.40 20.93
C ARG A 772 -11.47 15.87 21.75
#